data_a62b876d9e2f5617dd7481f3edfb1ba6
#
_entry.id   a62b876d9e2f5617dd7481f3edfb1ba6
#
_cell.length_a   1.000
_cell.length_b   1.000
_cell.length_c   1.000
_cell.angle_alpha   90.00
_cell.angle_beta   90.00
_cell.angle_gamma   90.00
#
_symmetry.space_group_name_H-M   'P 1'
#
loop_
_entity.id
_entity.type
_entity.pdbx_description
1 polymer ?
#
loop_
_entity_poly.entity_id
_entity_poly.type
_entity_poly.pdbx_seq_one_letter_code
_entity_poly.pdbx_strand_id
1 'polypeptide(L)'
;MSSVRGLQQSVQELIDQRVAPFDFLPRGNLAERLISLVLDGVPSDIPPSLASPFLSCIQRLQEMDTTETRVVVFGGGTGLSNIIGGDSRRREWPQKPFSGIKKLFPGCHSVVCITDDGGSTGELLKDLPLIALGDLRHVLLSSIQQQQLTAAFDLDFTAAHRLAASLHALFNYRFISRPESEKRLFHDTGADPGDIPEQLLDYLQKLIGALFTDSRLNATLDRPQCLGNLLLASAIYQQLDPASGCIELAAAYQVIRTATIRGLADICQALGMHPHAVLPCTTTNAQLQVRYTNGVQVTGEHKSSYCRRQYPVDRVIVEFFRQPFVQPEVIGLINQADILVFAPGSLYTSIIPIMQSPGVADAIRENSKALKLLVANIWVQKGETDVARDAPDRKFHVSDLIQAYHRNIPGGVNELFSHVLTLDLADIPGSVLQGYAIEDKAPIYLDRKKVRALGFGTIAVPVFSRDLLGRRRVIQHDPTALAISVRVLYGLWSSGLLTSNCMSGNLPAVSTWATDTHPGHSLPCLRYDEIVSHCRYLSVEQVTLSSRFDQRLEGKERNWLMSRVIEIIWNHPDILIEHLQYIRGVCMVDPACWKRCQQWDNVFSFYDPRDLRIKIRKDQTMDLKRFEMAFLVALGQSLLGNYARDKQLDAITSTGEVIGHRFNLRVREVERLECFFDYPTLNTYLELARMRASKKQKGLYTRVINSEEGFTPPGLLFGLVYAWYLDNHFAANIEYKMSIMRNEMGDLIPEQVRIFDRRRKLIAFFREHVFGHRLNDDS
;
A
#
# COMPACT_ATOMS: atom_id res chain seq x y z
N MET A 1 -3.31 -40.72 6.09
CA MET A 1 -4.20 -41.02 7.24
C MET A 1 -3.53 -41.79 8.38
N SER A 2 -2.55 -42.68 8.13
CA SER A 2 -1.87 -43.43 9.20
C SER A 2 -0.98 -42.56 10.10
N SER A 3 -0.25 -41.60 9.56
CA SER A 3 0.65 -40.68 10.28
C SER A 3 -0.09 -39.73 11.22
N VAL A 4 -1.27 -39.26 10.83
CA VAL A 4 -2.09 -38.33 11.64
C VAL A 4 -2.68 -39.04 12.88
N ARG A 5 -3.20 -40.25 12.71
CA ARG A 5 -3.65 -41.08 13.87
C ARG A 5 -2.50 -41.40 14.82
N GLY A 6 -1.30 -41.64 14.27
CA GLY A 6 -0.12 -41.90 15.08
C GLY A 6 0.33 -40.66 15.88
N LEU A 7 0.19 -39.44 15.36
CA LEU A 7 0.49 -38.23 16.11
C LEU A 7 -0.51 -38.02 17.26
N GLN A 8 -1.80 -38.21 17.03
CA GLN A 8 -2.82 -38.12 18.10
C GLN A 8 -2.53 -39.10 19.23
N GLN A 9 -2.19 -40.34 18.88
CA GLN A 9 -1.84 -41.37 19.87
C GLN A 9 -0.58 -40.96 20.65
N SER A 10 0.49 -40.53 20.02
CA SER A 10 1.73 -40.10 20.69
C SER A 10 1.51 -38.92 21.64
N VAL A 11 0.69 -37.93 21.22
CA VAL A 11 0.35 -36.78 22.07
C VAL A 11 -0.55 -37.24 23.22
N GLN A 12 -1.49 -38.17 23.00
CA GLN A 12 -2.35 -38.71 24.06
C GLN A 12 -1.52 -39.47 25.10
N GLU A 13 -0.55 -40.29 24.66
CA GLU A 13 0.38 -40.99 25.54
C GLU A 13 1.17 -40.07 26.47
N LEU A 14 1.52 -38.85 25.96
CA LEU A 14 2.18 -37.82 26.76
C LEU A 14 1.22 -37.16 27.78
N ILE A 15 -0.02 -36.94 27.38
CA ILE A 15 -1.06 -36.35 28.25
C ILE A 15 -1.45 -37.29 29.39
N ASP A 16 -1.50 -38.60 29.13
CA ASP A 16 -1.95 -39.61 30.08
C ASP A 16 -0.93 -39.95 31.20
N GLN A 17 0.27 -39.34 31.12
CA GLN A 17 1.28 -39.51 32.18
C GLN A 17 0.84 -38.85 33.51
N ARG A 18 1.11 -39.50 34.66
CA ARG A 18 0.78 -38.96 36.00
C ARG A 18 1.56 -37.69 36.36
N VAL A 19 2.75 -37.49 35.81
CA VAL A 19 3.52 -36.22 35.83
C VAL A 19 3.23 -35.55 34.50
N ALA A 20 2.91 -34.28 34.47
CA ALA A 20 2.65 -33.59 33.23
C ALA A 20 3.94 -33.46 32.39
N PRO A 21 4.22 -34.37 31.42
CA PRO A 21 5.50 -34.38 30.70
C PRO A 21 5.81 -33.08 30.04
N PHE A 22 4.79 -32.36 29.57
CA PHE A 22 4.93 -31.06 28.96
C PHE A 22 5.47 -29.95 29.87
N ASP A 23 5.47 -30.17 31.20
CA ASP A 23 6.03 -29.18 32.13
C ASP A 23 7.57 -29.18 32.12
N PHE A 24 8.20 -30.22 31.57
CA PHE A 24 9.63 -30.28 31.30
C PHE A 24 10.04 -29.49 30.04
N LEU A 25 9.08 -29.09 29.21
CA LEU A 25 9.33 -28.30 28.02
C LEU A 25 9.23 -26.79 28.32
N PRO A 26 9.83 -25.92 27.52
CA PRO A 26 9.73 -24.47 27.67
C PRO A 26 8.28 -24.01 27.86
N ARG A 27 8.09 -22.94 28.61
CA ARG A 27 6.75 -22.39 28.83
C ARG A 27 6.13 -21.97 27.51
N GLY A 28 4.84 -22.31 27.30
CA GLY A 28 4.12 -21.99 26.09
C GLY A 28 2.84 -22.82 25.95
N ASN A 29 2.14 -22.61 24.85
CA ASN A 29 1.02 -23.50 24.48
C ASN A 29 1.54 -24.80 23.83
N LEU A 30 0.63 -25.75 23.57
CA LEU A 30 1.00 -27.06 23.01
C LEU A 30 1.82 -26.94 21.72
N ALA A 31 1.41 -26.06 20.79
CA ALA A 31 2.10 -25.88 19.53
C ALA A 31 3.53 -25.34 19.72
N GLU A 32 3.70 -24.37 20.61
CA GLU A 32 5.02 -23.79 20.94
C GLU A 32 5.96 -24.84 21.55
N ARG A 33 5.45 -25.65 22.49
CA ARG A 33 6.21 -26.72 23.12
C ARG A 33 6.66 -27.78 22.11
N LEU A 34 5.77 -28.21 21.23
CA LEU A 34 6.10 -29.21 20.21
C LEU A 34 7.04 -28.69 19.13
N ILE A 35 6.91 -27.42 18.72
CA ILE A 35 7.86 -26.79 17.79
C ILE A 35 9.26 -26.75 18.45
N SER A 36 9.36 -26.26 19.69
CA SER A 36 10.63 -26.22 20.41
C SER A 36 11.23 -27.63 20.58
N LEU A 37 10.40 -28.63 20.89
CA LEU A 37 10.82 -30.02 20.99
C LEU A 37 11.42 -30.56 19.68
N VAL A 38 10.82 -30.21 18.52
CA VAL A 38 11.34 -30.65 17.21
C VAL A 38 12.58 -29.87 16.79
N LEU A 39 12.69 -28.56 17.15
CA LEU A 39 13.83 -27.73 16.81
C LEU A 39 15.06 -27.98 17.68
N ASP A 40 14.85 -28.19 18.98
CA ASP A 40 15.91 -28.23 20.01
C ASP A 40 16.20 -29.66 20.50
N GLY A 41 15.32 -30.59 20.18
CA GLY A 41 15.40 -31.99 20.69
C GLY A 41 14.85 -32.16 22.11
N VAL A 42 15.05 -33.35 22.67
CA VAL A 42 14.63 -33.65 24.03
C VAL A 42 15.57 -32.97 25.01
N PRO A 43 15.08 -32.20 25.99
CA PRO A 43 15.92 -31.58 27.02
C PRO A 43 16.74 -32.62 27.81
N SER A 44 17.96 -32.29 28.19
CA SER A 44 18.91 -33.18 28.82
C SER A 44 18.52 -33.60 30.25
N ASP A 45 17.66 -32.85 30.90
CA ASP A 45 17.21 -33.01 32.27
C ASP A 45 15.91 -33.81 32.38
N ILE A 46 15.38 -34.34 31.27
CA ILE A 46 14.18 -35.16 31.24
C ILE A 46 14.49 -36.59 31.78
N PRO A 47 13.64 -37.12 32.64
CA PRO A 47 13.74 -38.53 33.09
C PRO A 47 13.74 -39.50 31.91
N PRO A 48 14.59 -40.55 31.89
CA PRO A 48 14.67 -41.52 30.78
C PRO A 48 13.34 -42.14 30.39
N SER A 49 12.42 -42.33 31.36
CA SER A 49 11.09 -42.85 31.12
C SER A 49 10.20 -41.92 30.27
N LEU A 50 10.45 -40.65 30.24
CA LEU A 50 9.74 -39.65 29.43
C LEU A 50 10.43 -39.36 28.11
N ALA A 51 11.71 -39.67 27.95
CA ALA A 51 12.47 -39.40 26.72
C ALA A 51 11.91 -40.17 25.51
N SER A 52 11.51 -41.45 25.70
CA SER A 52 10.99 -42.28 24.61
C SER A 52 9.70 -41.73 23.96
N PRO A 53 8.65 -41.34 24.72
CA PRO A 53 7.48 -40.65 24.15
C PRO A 53 7.82 -39.38 23.40
N PHE A 54 8.72 -38.53 23.92
CA PHE A 54 9.13 -37.30 23.22
C PHE A 54 9.87 -37.60 21.92
N LEU A 55 10.81 -38.55 21.89
CA LEU A 55 11.49 -38.98 20.67
C LEU A 55 10.50 -39.53 19.63
N SER A 56 9.53 -40.36 20.06
CA SER A 56 8.48 -40.85 19.17
C SER A 56 7.65 -39.71 18.58
N CYS A 57 7.31 -38.70 19.37
CA CYS A 57 6.58 -37.53 18.89
C CYS A 57 7.42 -36.72 17.87
N ILE A 58 8.72 -36.47 18.14
CA ILE A 58 9.64 -35.83 17.22
C ILE A 58 9.68 -36.59 15.92
N GLN A 59 9.91 -37.91 15.97
CA GLN A 59 10.04 -38.74 14.77
C GLN A 59 8.78 -38.66 13.90
N ARG A 60 7.59 -38.82 14.49
CA ARG A 60 6.32 -38.72 13.74
C ARG A 60 6.11 -37.36 13.08
N LEU A 61 6.49 -36.25 13.74
CA LEU A 61 6.41 -34.91 13.18
C LEU A 61 7.44 -34.67 12.09
N GLN A 62 8.62 -35.30 12.16
CA GLN A 62 9.67 -35.21 11.16
C GLN A 62 9.43 -36.08 9.95
N GLU A 63 8.85 -37.27 10.13
CA GLU A 63 8.55 -38.26 9.09
C GLU A 63 7.18 -38.04 8.43
N MET A 64 6.42 -37.01 8.84
CA MET A 64 5.13 -36.71 8.26
C MET A 64 5.31 -36.39 6.77
N ASP A 65 4.63 -37.18 5.91
CA ASP A 65 4.62 -36.96 4.48
C ASP A 65 3.86 -35.68 4.12
N THR A 66 4.55 -34.79 3.46
CA THR A 66 4.04 -33.48 3.02
C THR A 66 4.18 -33.28 1.50
N THR A 67 4.46 -34.36 0.75
CA THR A 67 4.66 -34.31 -0.71
C THR A 67 3.43 -33.84 -1.46
N GLU A 68 2.25 -34.27 -1.05
CA GLU A 68 0.97 -33.88 -1.66
C GLU A 68 0.34 -32.64 -1.02
N THR A 69 0.99 -32.06 0.03
CA THR A 69 0.46 -30.88 0.73
C THR A 69 0.63 -29.63 -0.11
N ARG A 70 -0.46 -28.97 -0.44
CA ARG A 70 -0.48 -27.73 -1.22
C ARG A 70 -0.32 -26.52 -0.32
N VAL A 71 0.74 -25.79 -0.54
CA VAL A 71 1.07 -24.58 0.24
C VAL A 71 1.05 -23.38 -0.69
N VAL A 72 0.32 -22.33 -0.30
CA VAL A 72 0.38 -21.04 -0.97
C VAL A 72 0.94 -19.99 -0.01
N VAL A 73 1.99 -19.30 -0.45
CA VAL A 73 2.66 -18.27 0.34
C VAL A 73 2.51 -16.91 -0.34
N PHE A 74 2.01 -15.93 0.41
CA PHE A 74 1.81 -14.56 -0.07
C PHE A 74 2.92 -13.66 0.43
N GLY A 75 3.46 -12.77 -0.43
CA GLY A 75 4.44 -11.79 -0.01
C GLY A 75 5.09 -10.99 -1.13
N GLY A 76 5.98 -10.09 -0.74
CA GLY A 76 6.91 -9.39 -1.63
C GLY A 76 8.31 -10.04 -1.60
N GLY A 77 9.27 -9.44 -2.31
CA GLY A 77 10.55 -10.05 -2.63
C GLY A 77 11.34 -10.64 -1.47
N THR A 78 11.78 -9.82 -0.53
CA THR A 78 12.76 -10.27 0.48
C THR A 78 12.20 -11.23 1.51
N GLY A 79 11.05 -10.87 2.08
CA GLY A 79 10.46 -11.68 3.17
C GLY A 79 9.98 -13.02 2.67
N LEU A 80 9.28 -13.03 1.54
CA LEU A 80 8.79 -14.23 0.88
C LEU A 80 9.95 -15.12 0.42
N SER A 81 10.92 -14.56 -0.32
CA SER A 81 12.12 -15.25 -0.78
C SER A 81 12.85 -15.95 0.37
N ASN A 82 13.01 -15.25 1.52
CA ASN A 82 13.70 -15.78 2.68
C ASN A 82 13.03 -17.04 3.25
N ILE A 83 11.70 -17.05 3.40
CA ILE A 83 11.00 -18.20 4.00
C ILE A 83 10.79 -19.35 3.01
N ILE A 84 10.67 -19.07 1.72
CA ILE A 84 10.52 -20.08 0.68
C ILE A 84 11.79 -20.90 0.53
N GLY A 85 12.96 -20.24 0.40
CA GLY A 85 14.22 -20.91 0.08
C GLY A 85 15.49 -20.17 0.43
N GLY A 86 15.42 -19.22 1.37
CA GLY A 86 16.51 -18.31 1.71
C GLY A 86 16.52 -17.05 0.83
N ASP A 87 17.08 -15.96 1.36
CA ASP A 87 17.18 -14.69 0.63
C ASP A 87 18.15 -14.79 -0.55
N SER A 88 17.61 -15.01 -1.75
CA SER A 88 18.37 -15.19 -3.00
C SER A 88 19.19 -13.98 -3.44
N ARG A 89 19.08 -12.82 -2.78
CA ARG A 89 19.93 -11.64 -3.04
C ARG A 89 21.28 -11.73 -2.34
N ARG A 90 21.39 -12.60 -1.33
CA ARG A 90 22.62 -12.73 -0.54
C ARG A 90 23.66 -13.54 -1.31
N ARG A 91 24.92 -13.08 -1.23
CA ARG A 91 26.06 -13.78 -1.84
C ARG A 91 26.27 -15.20 -1.30
N GLU A 92 25.84 -15.44 -0.05
CA GLU A 92 25.95 -16.74 0.61
C GLU A 92 24.79 -17.69 0.28
N TRP A 93 23.74 -17.23 -0.42
CA TRP A 93 22.58 -18.06 -0.77
C TRP A 93 22.95 -19.37 -1.50
N PRO A 94 23.92 -19.39 -2.45
CA PRO A 94 24.33 -20.62 -3.12
C PRO A 94 24.90 -21.71 -2.20
N GLN A 95 25.29 -21.37 -0.97
CA GLN A 95 25.76 -22.37 0.00
C GLN A 95 24.65 -23.25 0.55
N LYS A 96 23.39 -22.76 0.59
CA LYS A 96 22.21 -23.46 1.08
C LYS A 96 20.97 -23.12 0.24
N PRO A 97 20.97 -23.35 -1.08
CA PRO A 97 19.92 -22.90 -1.99
C PRO A 97 18.61 -23.69 -1.81
N PHE A 98 18.69 -24.91 -1.29
CA PHE A 98 17.57 -25.85 -1.14
C PHE A 98 17.10 -25.94 0.31
N SER A 99 16.76 -24.81 0.91
CA SER A 99 16.25 -24.69 2.29
C SER A 99 14.79 -24.16 2.29
N GLY A 100 14.21 -23.96 3.48
CA GLY A 100 12.93 -23.30 3.66
C GLY A 100 11.70 -24.16 3.38
N ILE A 101 10.56 -23.50 3.16
CA ILE A 101 9.25 -24.14 2.99
C ILE A 101 9.26 -25.13 1.82
N LYS A 102 9.81 -24.75 0.70
CA LYS A 102 9.88 -25.58 -0.51
C LYS A 102 10.58 -26.93 -0.31
N LYS A 103 11.50 -27.02 0.67
CA LYS A 103 12.21 -28.27 0.98
C LYS A 103 11.31 -29.29 1.67
N LEU A 104 10.41 -28.82 2.52
CA LEU A 104 9.48 -29.69 3.26
C LEU A 104 8.14 -29.88 2.54
N PHE A 105 7.76 -28.92 1.71
CA PHE A 105 6.51 -28.91 0.97
C PHE A 105 6.79 -28.70 -0.53
N PRO A 106 7.02 -29.78 -1.29
CA PRO A 106 7.28 -29.68 -2.72
C PRO A 106 6.15 -29.01 -3.52
N GLY A 107 4.90 -29.14 -3.08
CA GLY A 107 3.72 -28.49 -3.63
C GLY A 107 3.54 -27.03 -3.20
N CYS A 108 4.66 -26.29 -3.01
CA CYS A 108 4.65 -24.88 -2.61
C CYS A 108 4.54 -23.96 -3.80
N HIS A 109 3.59 -23.02 -3.75
CA HIS A 109 3.36 -21.95 -4.71
C HIS A 109 3.50 -20.59 -4.04
N SER A 110 3.96 -19.60 -4.77
CA SER A 110 4.16 -18.22 -4.29
C SER A 110 3.26 -17.26 -5.05
N VAL A 111 2.51 -16.43 -4.34
CA VAL A 111 1.75 -15.29 -4.89
C VAL A 111 2.45 -14.00 -4.50
N VAL A 112 2.99 -13.31 -5.50
CA VAL A 112 3.95 -12.22 -5.33
C VAL A 112 3.31 -10.87 -5.59
N CYS A 113 3.61 -9.88 -4.76
CA CYS A 113 3.24 -8.49 -4.96
C CYS A 113 3.91 -7.89 -6.19
N ILE A 114 3.20 -6.97 -6.88
CA ILE A 114 3.68 -6.35 -8.12
C ILE A 114 3.77 -4.82 -8.03
N THR A 115 3.77 -4.25 -6.83
CA THR A 115 3.77 -2.78 -6.63
C THR A 115 5.16 -2.19 -6.36
N ASP A 116 6.24 -3.01 -6.42
CA ASP A 116 7.62 -2.52 -6.31
C ASP A 116 7.97 -1.62 -7.50
N ASP A 117 8.31 -0.36 -7.23
CA ASP A 117 8.73 0.63 -8.22
C ASP A 117 10.19 1.10 -7.99
N GLY A 118 10.94 0.39 -7.15
CA GLY A 118 12.30 0.74 -6.76
C GLY A 118 13.40 0.23 -7.69
N GLY A 119 14.56 0.83 -7.62
CA GLY A 119 15.80 0.37 -8.26
C GLY A 119 15.66 0.02 -9.75
N SER A 120 16.18 -1.15 -10.14
CA SER A 120 16.12 -1.60 -11.55
C SER A 120 14.70 -1.96 -12.02
N THR A 121 13.77 -2.25 -11.11
CA THR A 121 12.36 -2.44 -11.46
C THR A 121 11.77 -1.13 -11.97
N GLY A 122 11.96 -0.03 -11.22
CA GLY A 122 11.47 1.28 -11.63
C GLY A 122 12.11 1.79 -12.92
N GLU A 123 13.42 1.48 -13.16
CA GLU A 123 14.07 1.82 -14.44
C GLU A 123 13.46 1.03 -15.61
N LEU A 124 13.16 -0.26 -15.41
CA LEU A 124 12.55 -1.11 -16.44
C LEU A 124 11.13 -0.64 -16.83
N LEU A 125 10.33 -0.25 -15.85
CA LEU A 125 8.96 0.20 -16.06
C LEU A 125 8.85 1.55 -16.80
N LYS A 126 9.95 2.31 -16.92
CA LYS A 126 9.98 3.52 -17.76
C LYS A 126 9.94 3.21 -19.24
N ASP A 127 10.50 2.06 -19.64
CA ASP A 127 10.66 1.68 -21.04
C ASP A 127 9.63 0.63 -21.48
N LEU A 128 9.19 -0.25 -20.58
CA LEU A 128 8.33 -1.38 -20.89
C LEU A 128 7.01 -1.33 -20.13
N PRO A 129 5.85 -1.57 -20.80
CA PRO A 129 4.54 -1.57 -20.17
C PRO A 129 4.25 -2.91 -19.45
N LEU A 130 5.12 -3.31 -18.53
CA LEU A 130 5.05 -4.56 -17.78
C LEU A 130 4.65 -4.33 -16.32
N ILE A 131 4.31 -5.41 -15.61
CA ILE A 131 4.23 -5.42 -14.15
C ILE A 131 5.63 -5.36 -13.53
N ALA A 132 5.72 -5.05 -12.24
CA ALA A 132 6.98 -5.07 -11.51
C ALA A 132 7.57 -6.48 -11.43
N LEU A 133 8.78 -6.69 -11.96
CA LEU A 133 9.42 -8.01 -12.08
C LEU A 133 10.46 -8.30 -11.00
N GLY A 134 10.88 -7.30 -10.21
CA GLY A 134 11.95 -7.43 -9.24
C GLY A 134 11.68 -8.47 -8.15
N ASP A 135 10.53 -8.38 -7.52
CA ASP A 135 10.10 -9.32 -6.49
C ASP A 135 9.86 -10.73 -7.05
N LEU A 136 9.23 -10.82 -8.22
CA LEU A 136 9.04 -12.09 -8.94
C LEU A 136 10.36 -12.81 -9.19
N ARG A 137 11.39 -12.08 -9.63
CA ARG A 137 12.74 -12.62 -9.86
C ARG A 137 13.37 -13.21 -8.60
N HIS A 138 13.28 -12.50 -7.48
CA HIS A 138 13.84 -12.98 -6.21
C HIS A 138 13.15 -14.25 -5.72
N VAL A 139 11.82 -14.26 -5.81
CA VAL A 139 11.03 -15.42 -5.42
C VAL A 139 11.23 -16.60 -6.34
N LEU A 140 11.39 -16.35 -7.67
CA LEU A 140 11.68 -17.37 -8.64
C LEU A 140 12.95 -18.17 -8.28
N LEU A 141 14.07 -17.48 -8.04
CA LEU A 141 15.31 -18.13 -7.61
C LEU A 141 15.13 -18.92 -6.31
N SER A 142 14.48 -18.30 -5.32
CA SER A 142 14.26 -18.94 -4.03
C SER A 142 13.32 -20.14 -4.12
N SER A 143 12.52 -20.25 -5.17
CA SER A 143 11.56 -21.35 -5.38
C SER A 143 12.17 -22.58 -6.07
N ILE A 144 13.37 -22.48 -6.61
CA ILE A 144 14.06 -23.61 -7.27
C ILE A 144 14.26 -24.75 -6.27
N GLN A 145 13.80 -25.95 -6.61
CA GLN A 145 13.86 -27.15 -5.75
C GLN A 145 14.86 -28.17 -6.27
N GLN A 146 15.62 -28.76 -5.37
CA GLN A 146 16.63 -29.76 -5.74
C GLN A 146 16.02 -30.95 -6.50
N GLN A 147 14.95 -31.54 -5.96
CA GLN A 147 14.30 -32.69 -6.57
C GLN A 147 13.79 -32.42 -7.98
N GLN A 148 13.30 -31.21 -8.21
CA GLN A 148 12.81 -30.80 -9.52
C GLN A 148 13.98 -30.62 -10.52
N LEU A 149 15.11 -30.02 -10.09
CA LEU A 149 16.31 -29.90 -10.92
C LEU A 149 16.90 -31.27 -11.26
N THR A 150 17.01 -32.17 -10.26
CA THR A 150 17.54 -33.52 -10.52
C THR A 150 16.64 -34.30 -11.47
N ALA A 151 15.32 -34.20 -11.34
CA ALA A 151 14.37 -34.87 -12.21
C ALA A 151 14.33 -34.27 -13.64
N ALA A 152 14.43 -32.93 -13.78
CA ALA A 152 14.32 -32.25 -15.06
C ALA A 152 15.58 -32.41 -15.91
N PHE A 153 16.78 -32.47 -15.29
CA PHE A 153 18.06 -32.42 -15.96
C PHE A 153 18.99 -33.61 -15.68
N ASP A 154 18.52 -34.64 -15.00
CA ASP A 154 19.29 -35.82 -14.60
C ASP A 154 20.58 -35.46 -13.84
N LEU A 155 20.50 -34.51 -12.87
CA LEU A 155 21.63 -33.99 -12.13
C LEU A 155 21.79 -34.69 -10.78
N ASP A 156 23.05 -34.93 -10.38
CA ASP A 156 23.35 -35.29 -9.00
C ASP A 156 23.21 -34.08 -8.04
N PHE A 157 23.34 -34.34 -6.75
CA PHE A 157 23.23 -33.32 -5.72
C PHE A 157 24.25 -32.19 -5.92
N THR A 158 25.48 -32.48 -6.27
CA THR A 158 26.56 -31.51 -6.43
C THR A 158 26.34 -30.65 -7.67
N ALA A 159 25.95 -31.29 -8.79
CA ALA A 159 25.63 -30.57 -10.03
C ALA A 159 24.42 -29.63 -9.85
N ALA A 160 23.38 -30.07 -9.15
CA ALA A 160 22.24 -29.24 -8.84
C ALA A 160 22.63 -27.97 -8.00
N HIS A 161 23.60 -28.10 -7.07
CA HIS A 161 24.12 -26.95 -6.31
C HIS A 161 24.93 -26.00 -7.20
N ARG A 162 25.77 -26.52 -8.11
CA ARG A 162 26.55 -25.70 -9.06
C ARG A 162 25.60 -24.97 -10.02
N LEU A 163 24.58 -25.65 -10.53
CA LEU A 163 23.54 -25.02 -11.34
C LEU A 163 22.85 -23.87 -10.57
N ALA A 164 22.44 -24.10 -9.33
CA ALA A 164 21.82 -23.06 -8.51
C ALA A 164 22.75 -21.85 -8.30
N ALA A 165 24.07 -22.08 -8.16
CA ALA A 165 25.06 -21.01 -8.04
C ALA A 165 25.22 -20.21 -9.33
N SER A 166 25.26 -20.86 -10.49
CA SER A 166 25.33 -20.22 -11.81
C SER A 166 24.05 -19.43 -12.13
N LEU A 167 22.87 -19.97 -11.78
CA LEU A 167 21.60 -19.23 -11.88
C LEU A 167 21.57 -18.02 -10.96
N HIS A 168 22.08 -18.14 -9.73
CA HIS A 168 22.19 -17.02 -8.81
C HIS A 168 23.07 -15.91 -9.37
N ALA A 169 24.21 -16.25 -9.98
CA ALA A 169 25.11 -15.29 -10.62
C ALA A 169 24.41 -14.55 -11.78
N LEU A 170 23.74 -15.27 -12.67
CA LEU A 170 23.01 -14.72 -13.81
C LEU A 170 21.87 -13.79 -13.35
N PHE A 171 20.99 -14.28 -12.49
CA PHE A 171 19.77 -13.54 -12.12
C PHE A 171 20.03 -12.34 -11.20
N ASN A 172 21.15 -12.29 -10.50
CA ASN A 172 21.50 -11.15 -9.64
C ASN A 172 22.57 -10.23 -10.24
N TYR A 173 23.08 -10.53 -11.44
CA TYR A 173 24.04 -9.66 -12.09
C TYR A 173 23.43 -8.28 -12.37
N ARG A 174 24.22 -7.25 -12.07
CA ARG A 174 23.83 -5.84 -12.29
C ARG A 174 24.89 -5.13 -13.10
N PHE A 175 24.46 -4.37 -14.08
CA PHE A 175 25.33 -3.48 -14.85
C PHE A 175 24.80 -2.04 -14.76
N ILE A 176 25.72 -1.09 -14.91
CA ILE A 176 25.46 0.35 -14.83
C ILE A 176 25.49 0.99 -16.22
N SER A 177 26.37 0.49 -17.09
CA SER A 177 26.54 0.91 -18.47
C SER A 177 26.17 -0.21 -19.43
N ARG A 178 25.79 0.17 -20.65
CA ARG A 178 25.40 -0.76 -21.71
C ARG A 178 26.45 -1.84 -21.93
N PRO A 179 26.07 -3.12 -21.89
CA PRO A 179 26.98 -4.22 -22.23
C PRO A 179 27.35 -4.20 -23.72
N GLU A 180 28.61 -4.53 -24.03
CA GLU A 180 29.15 -4.48 -25.40
C GLU A 180 28.52 -5.53 -26.33
N SER A 181 28.24 -6.73 -25.79
CA SER A 181 27.64 -7.84 -26.54
C SER A 181 26.99 -8.86 -25.59
N GLU A 182 26.14 -9.72 -26.13
CA GLU A 182 25.53 -10.85 -25.42
C GLU A 182 26.55 -11.77 -24.76
N LYS A 183 27.64 -12.12 -25.49
CA LYS A 183 28.72 -12.94 -24.96
C LYS A 183 29.43 -12.29 -23.79
N ARG A 184 29.70 -10.98 -23.91
CA ARG A 184 30.34 -10.21 -22.85
C ARG A 184 29.43 -10.13 -21.64
N LEU A 185 28.14 -9.83 -21.84
CA LEU A 185 27.14 -9.77 -20.77
C LEU A 185 27.07 -11.09 -20.00
N PHE A 186 27.01 -12.23 -20.70
CA PHE A 186 27.00 -13.56 -20.07
C PHE A 186 28.30 -13.80 -19.27
N HIS A 187 29.46 -13.57 -19.88
CA HIS A 187 30.76 -13.75 -19.24
C HIS A 187 30.90 -12.92 -17.96
N ASP A 188 30.47 -11.66 -17.97
CA ASP A 188 30.59 -10.74 -16.84
C ASP A 188 29.71 -11.14 -15.65
N THR A 189 28.73 -12.01 -15.81
CA THR A 189 27.95 -12.57 -14.69
C THR A 189 28.76 -13.46 -13.79
N GLY A 190 29.83 -14.08 -14.30
CA GLY A 190 30.60 -15.11 -13.61
C GLY A 190 29.91 -16.47 -13.49
N ALA A 191 28.81 -16.68 -14.22
CA ALA A 191 28.18 -18.01 -14.33
C ALA A 191 29.05 -18.93 -15.19
N ASP A 192 29.18 -20.18 -14.76
CA ASP A 192 29.92 -21.20 -15.54
C ASP A 192 28.93 -21.90 -16.50
N PRO A 193 29.13 -21.77 -17.83
CA PRO A 193 28.28 -22.49 -18.81
C PRO A 193 28.30 -24.02 -18.62
N GLY A 194 29.43 -24.58 -18.13
CA GLY A 194 29.57 -26.02 -17.89
C GLY A 194 28.72 -26.55 -16.71
N ASP A 195 28.25 -25.65 -15.83
CA ASP A 195 27.33 -26.00 -14.73
C ASP A 195 25.84 -25.92 -15.13
N ILE A 196 25.54 -25.42 -16.34
CA ILE A 196 24.18 -25.24 -16.83
C ILE A 196 23.85 -26.28 -17.88
N PRO A 197 22.80 -27.11 -17.72
CA PRO A 197 22.37 -28.07 -18.74
C PRO A 197 22.15 -27.41 -20.09
N GLU A 198 22.55 -28.09 -21.19
CA GLU A 198 22.55 -27.53 -22.54
C GLU A 198 21.22 -26.90 -22.95
N GLN A 199 20.12 -27.59 -22.72
CA GLN A 199 18.77 -27.07 -23.03
C GLN A 199 18.43 -25.77 -22.30
N LEU A 200 18.81 -25.66 -21.02
CA LEU A 200 18.61 -24.48 -20.25
C LEU A 200 19.56 -23.35 -20.66
N LEU A 201 20.80 -23.69 -20.98
CA LEU A 201 21.80 -22.74 -21.47
C LEU A 201 21.33 -22.07 -22.77
N ASP A 202 20.87 -22.89 -23.74
CA ASP A 202 20.32 -22.42 -25.04
C ASP A 202 19.12 -21.48 -24.81
N TYR A 203 18.23 -21.86 -23.91
CA TYR A 203 17.08 -21.01 -23.57
C TYR A 203 17.52 -19.64 -22.97
N LEU A 204 18.45 -19.66 -22.01
CA LEU A 204 18.94 -18.41 -21.36
C LEU A 204 19.73 -17.56 -22.37
N GLN A 205 20.55 -18.16 -23.25
CA GLN A 205 21.25 -17.44 -24.30
C GLN A 205 20.27 -16.81 -25.30
N LYS A 206 19.21 -17.52 -25.68
CA LYS A 206 18.14 -16.95 -26.51
C LYS A 206 17.47 -15.73 -25.85
N LEU A 207 17.20 -15.79 -24.53
CA LEU A 207 16.66 -14.65 -23.80
C LEU A 207 17.65 -13.46 -23.79
N ILE A 208 18.94 -13.72 -23.57
CA ILE A 208 19.98 -12.68 -23.60
C ILE A 208 20.14 -12.10 -25.00
N GLY A 209 20.16 -12.93 -26.05
CA GLY A 209 20.24 -12.48 -27.43
C GLY A 209 19.09 -11.55 -27.82
N ALA A 210 17.88 -11.86 -27.36
CA ALA A 210 16.71 -11.01 -27.60
C ALA A 210 16.86 -9.59 -27.03
N LEU A 211 17.64 -9.39 -25.97
CA LEU A 211 17.91 -8.03 -25.43
C LEU A 211 18.68 -7.15 -26.42
N PHE A 212 19.46 -7.77 -27.31
CA PHE A 212 20.26 -7.06 -28.31
C PHE A 212 19.55 -6.96 -29.67
N THR A 213 18.67 -7.90 -29.99
CA THR A 213 18.03 -8.02 -31.31
C THR A 213 16.62 -7.43 -31.34
N ASP A 214 15.85 -7.49 -30.26
CA ASP A 214 14.51 -6.89 -30.18
C ASP A 214 14.64 -5.41 -29.84
N SER A 215 14.23 -4.55 -30.76
CA SER A 215 14.30 -3.08 -30.61
C SER A 215 13.56 -2.55 -29.39
N ARG A 216 12.53 -3.26 -28.92
CA ARG A 216 11.73 -2.91 -27.76
C ARG A 216 12.50 -3.12 -26.45
N LEU A 217 13.30 -4.17 -26.37
CA LEU A 217 14.12 -4.52 -25.21
C LEU A 217 15.48 -3.80 -25.23
N ASN A 218 16.00 -3.53 -26.41
CA ASN A 218 17.34 -2.98 -26.60
C ASN A 218 17.56 -1.65 -25.88
N ALA A 219 16.53 -0.79 -25.83
CA ALA A 219 16.59 0.51 -25.12
C ALA A 219 16.82 0.35 -23.60
N THR A 220 16.39 -0.76 -23.01
CA THR A 220 16.57 -1.01 -21.56
C THR A 220 18.02 -1.22 -21.18
N LEU A 221 18.89 -1.61 -22.13
CA LEU A 221 20.32 -1.82 -21.91
C LEU A 221 21.08 -0.50 -21.66
N ASP A 222 20.51 0.64 -22.03
CA ASP A 222 21.12 1.96 -21.81
C ASP A 222 20.96 2.49 -20.37
N ARG A 223 20.26 1.74 -19.52
CA ARG A 223 20.02 2.09 -18.11
C ARG A 223 20.68 1.10 -17.15
N PRO A 224 20.95 1.51 -15.90
CA PRO A 224 21.38 0.56 -14.86
C PRO A 224 20.29 -0.50 -14.66
N GLN A 225 20.63 -1.77 -14.93
CA GLN A 225 19.66 -2.86 -14.87
C GLN A 225 20.17 -4.09 -14.11
N CYS A 226 19.23 -4.93 -13.73
CA CYS A 226 19.48 -6.27 -13.23
C CYS A 226 19.15 -7.28 -14.34
N LEU A 227 20.12 -8.11 -14.71
CA LEU A 227 19.95 -9.07 -15.79
C LEU A 227 18.74 -9.99 -15.59
N GLY A 228 18.51 -10.47 -14.37
CA GLY A 228 17.38 -11.34 -14.10
C GLY A 228 16.00 -10.67 -14.35
N ASN A 229 15.87 -9.35 -14.14
CA ASN A 229 14.64 -8.63 -14.52
C ASN A 229 14.49 -8.60 -16.04
N LEU A 230 15.60 -8.41 -16.77
CA LEU A 230 15.61 -8.42 -18.23
C LEU A 230 15.32 -9.80 -18.80
N LEU A 231 15.79 -10.88 -18.16
CA LEU A 231 15.47 -12.24 -18.56
C LEU A 231 13.96 -12.52 -18.44
N LEU A 232 13.33 -12.10 -17.35
CA LEU A 232 11.87 -12.19 -17.20
C LEU A 232 11.15 -11.35 -18.26
N ALA A 233 11.59 -10.12 -18.50
CA ALA A 233 11.03 -9.27 -19.55
C ALA A 233 11.20 -9.90 -20.94
N SER A 234 12.38 -10.45 -21.24
CA SER A 234 12.65 -11.13 -22.51
C SER A 234 11.75 -12.37 -22.70
N ALA A 235 11.56 -13.18 -21.66
CA ALA A 235 10.64 -14.32 -21.73
C ALA A 235 9.20 -13.89 -22.04
N ILE A 236 8.76 -12.77 -21.49
CA ILE A 236 7.43 -12.19 -21.77
C ILE A 236 7.37 -11.69 -23.22
N TYR A 237 8.39 -10.95 -23.67
CA TYR A 237 8.42 -10.35 -25.00
C TYR A 237 8.55 -11.40 -26.13
N GLN A 238 9.11 -12.58 -25.85
CA GLN A 238 9.08 -13.70 -26.80
C GLN A 238 7.67 -14.23 -27.09
N GLN A 239 6.70 -13.94 -26.24
CA GLN A 239 5.27 -14.29 -26.43
C GLN A 239 4.50 -13.25 -27.25
N LEU A 240 5.14 -12.14 -27.62
CA LEU A 240 4.54 -11.03 -28.35
C LEU A 240 4.96 -11.02 -29.81
N ASP A 241 4.08 -10.54 -30.68
CA ASP A 241 4.45 -10.29 -32.07
C ASP A 241 5.60 -9.26 -32.14
N PRO A 242 6.74 -9.61 -32.75
CA PRO A 242 7.87 -8.69 -32.90
C PRO A 242 7.54 -7.39 -33.65
N ALA A 243 6.50 -7.40 -34.49
CA ALA A 243 6.05 -6.22 -35.23
C ALA A 243 5.33 -5.18 -34.37
N SER A 244 4.82 -5.57 -33.18
CA SER A 244 4.07 -4.68 -32.30
C SER A 244 5.01 -3.77 -31.51
N GLY A 245 4.88 -2.44 -31.67
CA GLY A 245 5.65 -1.44 -30.93
C GLY A 245 5.20 -1.29 -29.47
N CYS A 246 6.06 -0.73 -28.60
CA CYS A 246 5.73 -0.55 -27.16
C CYS A 246 4.48 0.31 -26.93
N ILE A 247 4.21 1.30 -27.78
CA ILE A 247 3.01 2.17 -27.66
C ILE A 247 1.74 1.35 -27.97
N GLU A 248 1.77 0.52 -29.02
CA GLU A 248 0.65 -0.35 -29.38
C GLU A 248 0.41 -1.40 -28.30
N LEU A 249 1.48 -1.99 -27.76
CA LEU A 249 1.40 -2.93 -26.65
C LEU A 249 0.81 -2.29 -25.40
N ALA A 250 1.19 -1.05 -25.07
CA ALA A 250 0.62 -0.33 -23.94
C ALA A 250 -0.90 -0.12 -24.10
N ALA A 251 -1.39 0.01 -25.33
CA ALA A 251 -2.83 0.06 -25.63
C ALA A 251 -3.48 -1.34 -25.60
N ALA A 252 -2.77 -2.37 -26.05
CA ALA A 252 -3.23 -3.76 -26.15
C ALA A 252 -2.98 -4.57 -24.86
N TYR A 253 -3.43 -4.07 -23.73
CA TYR A 253 -3.15 -4.64 -22.39
C TYR A 253 -3.50 -6.13 -22.23
N GLN A 254 -4.50 -6.64 -22.94
CA GLN A 254 -4.87 -8.07 -22.91
C GLN A 254 -3.78 -8.96 -23.54
N VAL A 255 -3.11 -8.46 -24.57
CA VAL A 255 -2.02 -9.15 -25.23
C VAL A 255 -0.81 -9.26 -24.29
N ILE A 256 -0.42 -8.12 -23.67
CA ILE A 256 0.67 -8.11 -22.67
C ILE A 256 0.34 -9.00 -21.47
N ARG A 257 -0.89 -8.98 -20.99
CA ARG A 257 -1.34 -9.85 -19.90
C ARG A 257 -1.12 -11.32 -20.23
N THR A 258 -1.60 -11.75 -21.40
CA THR A 258 -1.45 -13.14 -21.85
C THR A 258 0.02 -13.50 -22.03
N ALA A 259 0.82 -12.61 -22.59
CA ALA A 259 2.26 -12.79 -22.75
C ALA A 259 2.98 -12.88 -21.39
N THR A 260 2.59 -12.05 -20.42
CA THR A 260 3.16 -12.10 -19.06
C THR A 260 2.90 -13.46 -18.40
N ILE A 261 1.66 -13.96 -18.48
CA ILE A 261 1.30 -15.28 -17.93
C ILE A 261 2.16 -16.38 -18.56
N ARG A 262 2.23 -16.40 -19.89
CA ARG A 262 2.97 -17.43 -20.63
C ARG A 262 4.47 -17.32 -20.40
N GLY A 263 5.05 -16.14 -20.51
CA GLY A 263 6.49 -15.93 -20.32
C GLY A 263 6.98 -16.30 -18.92
N LEU A 264 6.19 -16.01 -17.87
CA LEU A 264 6.50 -16.43 -16.50
C LEU A 264 6.35 -17.95 -16.32
N ALA A 265 5.37 -18.59 -16.96
CA ALA A 265 5.22 -20.03 -16.94
C ALA A 265 6.37 -20.73 -17.68
N ASP A 266 6.77 -20.23 -18.84
CA ASP A 266 7.86 -20.78 -19.65
C ASP A 266 9.20 -20.74 -18.90
N ILE A 267 9.52 -19.63 -18.22
CA ILE A 267 10.76 -19.53 -17.46
C ILE A 267 10.73 -20.45 -16.22
N CYS A 268 9.58 -20.62 -15.57
CA CYS A 268 9.43 -21.60 -14.50
C CYS A 268 9.72 -23.01 -15.02
N GLN A 269 9.12 -23.40 -16.15
CA GLN A 269 9.32 -24.71 -16.76
C GLN A 269 10.77 -24.90 -17.23
N ALA A 270 11.38 -23.91 -17.85
CA ALA A 270 12.78 -23.95 -18.25
C ALA A 270 13.73 -24.17 -17.06
N LEU A 271 13.37 -23.69 -15.87
CA LEU A 271 14.10 -23.92 -14.63
C LEU A 271 13.69 -25.23 -13.92
N GLY A 272 12.95 -26.12 -14.58
CA GLY A 272 12.50 -27.40 -14.03
C GLY A 272 11.39 -27.29 -12.97
N MET A 273 10.76 -26.14 -12.82
CA MET A 273 9.71 -25.90 -11.84
C MET A 273 8.31 -26.09 -12.44
N HIS A 274 7.32 -26.21 -11.56
CA HIS A 274 5.92 -26.14 -11.97
C HIS A 274 5.61 -24.77 -12.63
N PRO A 275 4.82 -24.71 -13.74
CA PRO A 275 4.53 -23.44 -14.45
C PRO A 275 3.94 -22.34 -13.55
N HIS A 276 3.21 -22.75 -12.51
CA HIS A 276 2.57 -21.85 -11.53
C HIS A 276 3.30 -21.82 -10.18
N ALA A 277 4.60 -22.16 -10.12
CA ALA A 277 5.38 -22.10 -8.89
C ALA A 277 5.44 -20.67 -8.32
N VAL A 278 5.52 -19.67 -9.22
CA VAL A 278 5.58 -18.24 -8.87
C VAL A 278 4.60 -17.47 -9.74
N LEU A 279 3.60 -16.89 -9.12
CA LEU A 279 2.55 -16.14 -9.78
C LEU A 279 2.49 -14.68 -9.26
N PRO A 280 2.28 -13.69 -10.13
CA PRO A 280 1.95 -12.35 -9.67
C PRO A 280 0.52 -12.33 -9.09
N CYS A 281 0.29 -11.52 -8.05
CA CYS A 281 -1.04 -11.36 -7.45
C CYS A 281 -2.07 -10.81 -8.44
N THR A 282 -1.62 -10.07 -9.44
CA THR A 282 -2.38 -9.58 -10.58
C THR A 282 -1.45 -9.34 -11.75
N THR A 283 -1.96 -9.40 -12.96
CA THR A 283 -1.23 -9.03 -14.19
C THR A 283 -1.56 -7.62 -14.67
N THR A 284 -2.26 -6.84 -13.87
CA THR A 284 -2.61 -5.45 -14.17
C THR A 284 -1.63 -4.52 -13.45
N ASN A 285 -1.03 -3.60 -14.21
CA ASN A 285 -0.14 -2.59 -13.64
C ASN A 285 -0.88 -1.75 -12.63
N ALA A 286 -0.21 -1.49 -11.53
CA ALA A 286 -0.71 -0.71 -10.43
C ALA A 286 0.41 0.11 -9.78
N GLN A 287 0.03 1.17 -9.13
CA GLN A 287 0.93 1.94 -8.27
C GLN A 287 0.38 1.97 -6.84
N LEU A 288 1.28 2.10 -5.89
CA LEU A 288 0.94 2.17 -4.49
C LEU A 288 0.76 3.63 -4.07
N GLN A 289 -0.36 3.92 -3.42
CA GLN A 289 -0.58 5.19 -2.76
C GLN A 289 -0.59 4.96 -1.25
N VAL A 290 0.32 5.61 -0.54
CA VAL A 290 0.41 5.57 0.93
C VAL A 290 -0.09 6.89 1.47
N ARG A 291 -1.05 6.81 2.37
CA ARG A 291 -1.65 7.95 3.03
C ARG A 291 -1.32 7.93 4.51
N TYR A 292 -0.94 9.08 5.03
CA TYR A 292 -0.59 9.27 6.44
C TYR A 292 -1.73 9.91 7.21
N THR A 293 -1.72 9.74 8.55
CA THR A 293 -2.76 10.29 9.44
C THR A 293 -2.89 11.81 9.39
N ASN A 294 -1.85 12.51 8.93
CA ASN A 294 -1.89 13.96 8.70
C ASN A 294 -2.46 14.35 7.33
N GLY A 295 -2.95 13.38 6.55
CA GLY A 295 -3.52 13.62 5.23
C GLY A 295 -2.52 13.64 4.07
N VAL A 296 -1.21 13.63 4.32
CA VAL A 296 -0.19 13.56 3.25
C VAL A 296 -0.32 12.25 2.51
N GLN A 297 -0.34 12.32 1.19
CA GLN A 297 -0.37 11.16 0.30
C GLN A 297 0.92 11.09 -0.51
N VAL A 298 1.51 9.91 -0.55
CA VAL A 298 2.72 9.61 -1.33
C VAL A 298 2.43 8.49 -2.30
N THR A 299 2.74 8.71 -3.57
CA THR A 299 2.59 7.70 -4.63
C THR A 299 3.94 7.06 -4.92
N GLY A 300 3.96 5.74 -4.94
CA GLY A 300 5.13 4.90 -5.17
C GLY A 300 5.78 4.41 -3.88
N GLU A 301 6.21 3.15 -3.90
CA GLU A 301 6.87 2.48 -2.76
C GLU A 301 8.22 3.12 -2.43
N HIS A 302 9.02 3.38 -3.46
CA HIS A 302 10.36 3.97 -3.29
C HIS A 302 10.30 5.34 -2.63
N LYS A 303 9.41 6.22 -3.07
CA LYS A 303 9.23 7.55 -2.47
C LYS A 303 8.74 7.45 -1.02
N SER A 304 7.87 6.49 -0.74
CA SER A 304 7.34 6.29 0.59
C SER A 304 8.42 5.89 1.59
N SER A 305 9.41 5.10 1.18
CA SER A 305 10.52 4.65 2.04
C SER A 305 11.51 5.74 2.44
N TYR A 306 11.60 6.82 1.65
CA TYR A 306 12.54 7.94 1.89
C TYR A 306 11.89 9.18 2.51
N CYS A 307 10.56 9.21 2.66
CA CYS A 307 9.90 10.33 3.32
C CYS A 307 10.28 10.38 4.80
N ARG A 308 10.82 11.51 5.26
CA ARG A 308 10.94 11.78 6.71
C ARG A 308 9.55 11.93 7.29
N ARG A 309 9.15 10.98 8.13
CA ARG A 309 7.79 10.87 8.63
C ARG A 309 7.71 11.30 10.07
N GLN A 310 6.66 12.04 10.33
CA GLN A 310 6.26 12.39 11.69
C GLN A 310 4.92 11.72 12.06
N TYR A 311 4.27 11.06 11.07
CA TYR A 311 2.90 10.57 11.21
C TYR A 311 2.79 9.11 10.75
N PRO A 312 1.99 8.29 11.44
CA PRO A 312 1.74 6.91 11.04
C PRO A 312 1.05 6.82 9.68
N VAL A 313 1.18 5.66 9.05
CA VAL A 313 0.39 5.31 7.87
C VAL A 313 -1.07 5.11 8.31
N ASP A 314 -1.97 5.89 7.72
CA ASP A 314 -3.41 5.72 7.88
C ASP A 314 -3.91 4.62 6.94
N ARG A 315 -3.49 4.69 5.68
CA ARG A 315 -4.02 3.81 4.64
C ARG A 315 -3.05 3.60 3.49
N VAL A 316 -3.20 2.45 2.88
CA VAL A 316 -2.56 2.08 1.63
C VAL A 316 -3.64 1.70 0.61
N ILE A 317 -3.50 2.22 -0.60
CA ILE A 317 -4.43 1.98 -1.71
C ILE A 317 -3.62 1.53 -2.91
N VAL A 318 -4.02 0.42 -3.52
CA VAL A 318 -3.51 0.01 -4.82
C VAL A 318 -4.35 0.68 -5.90
N GLU A 319 -3.73 1.60 -6.62
CA GLU A 319 -4.34 2.25 -7.77
C GLU A 319 -4.00 1.46 -9.03
N PHE A 320 -4.98 0.73 -9.55
CA PHE A 320 -4.82 0.00 -10.81
C PHE A 320 -5.01 0.96 -11.98
N PHE A 321 -4.11 0.92 -12.94
CA PHE A 321 -4.22 1.78 -14.14
C PHE A 321 -5.36 1.39 -15.06
N ARG A 322 -5.90 0.16 -14.89
CA ARG A 322 -7.04 -0.40 -15.63
C ARG A 322 -7.81 -1.35 -14.74
N GLN A 323 -8.91 -1.90 -15.26
CA GLN A 323 -9.65 -2.94 -14.54
C GLN A 323 -8.71 -4.08 -14.15
N PRO A 324 -8.55 -4.37 -12.86
CA PRO A 324 -7.63 -5.38 -12.37
C PRO A 324 -8.05 -6.78 -12.80
N PHE A 325 -7.05 -7.59 -13.13
CA PHE A 325 -7.24 -9.00 -13.49
C PHE A 325 -6.34 -9.89 -12.64
N VAL A 326 -6.95 -10.79 -11.91
CA VAL A 326 -6.30 -11.88 -11.19
C VAL A 326 -6.44 -13.16 -12.01
N GLN A 327 -5.35 -13.88 -12.18
CA GLN A 327 -5.37 -15.14 -12.92
C GLN A 327 -6.26 -16.17 -12.21
N PRO A 328 -7.11 -16.92 -12.93
CA PRO A 328 -7.92 -17.99 -12.34
C PRO A 328 -7.08 -19.03 -11.57
N GLU A 329 -5.85 -19.27 -12.01
CA GLU A 329 -4.90 -20.18 -11.36
C GLU A 329 -4.56 -19.73 -9.95
N VAL A 330 -4.41 -18.43 -9.70
CA VAL A 330 -4.17 -17.88 -8.35
C VAL A 330 -5.34 -18.22 -7.43
N ILE A 331 -6.56 -17.98 -7.88
CA ILE A 331 -7.78 -18.28 -7.12
C ILE A 331 -7.92 -19.80 -6.93
N GLY A 332 -7.67 -20.59 -7.99
CA GLY A 332 -7.71 -22.05 -7.93
C GLY A 332 -6.72 -22.65 -6.92
N LEU A 333 -5.47 -22.14 -6.90
CA LEU A 333 -4.45 -22.55 -5.94
C LEU A 333 -4.84 -22.20 -4.49
N ILE A 334 -5.39 -21.00 -4.26
CA ILE A 334 -5.86 -20.58 -2.94
C ILE A 334 -6.99 -21.48 -2.45
N ASN A 335 -7.97 -21.77 -3.28
CA ASN A 335 -9.13 -22.60 -2.92
C ASN A 335 -8.74 -24.08 -2.64
N GLN A 336 -7.67 -24.55 -3.25
CA GLN A 336 -7.19 -25.93 -3.10
C GLN A 336 -6.06 -26.09 -2.08
N ALA A 337 -5.56 -24.99 -1.51
CA ALA A 337 -4.46 -25.03 -0.55
C ALA A 337 -4.85 -25.71 0.75
N ASP A 338 -3.92 -26.50 1.29
CA ASP A 338 -3.99 -27.05 2.63
C ASP A 338 -3.38 -26.10 3.67
N ILE A 339 -2.44 -25.27 3.23
CA ILE A 339 -1.77 -24.25 4.07
C ILE A 339 -1.69 -22.93 3.30
N LEU A 340 -2.11 -21.84 3.94
CA LEU A 340 -1.98 -20.47 3.47
C LEU A 340 -1.05 -19.70 4.41
N VAL A 341 0.05 -19.14 3.91
CA VAL A 341 1.05 -18.45 4.72
C VAL A 341 1.19 -17.01 4.23
N PHE A 342 0.99 -16.05 5.12
CA PHE A 342 1.33 -14.66 4.90
C PHE A 342 2.78 -14.46 5.35
N ALA A 343 3.68 -14.22 4.40
CA ALA A 343 5.11 -14.09 4.67
C ALA A 343 5.43 -12.84 5.51
N PRO A 344 6.52 -12.85 6.29
CA PRO A 344 7.04 -11.62 6.86
C PRO A 344 7.54 -10.74 5.74
N GLY A 345 7.29 -9.45 5.82
CA GLY A 345 7.68 -8.50 4.78
C GLY A 345 7.08 -7.14 5.06
N SER A 346 7.18 -6.24 4.10
CA SER A 346 6.52 -4.96 4.20
C SER A 346 5.00 -5.15 4.37
N LEU A 347 4.49 -4.64 5.48
CA LEU A 347 3.06 -4.69 5.79
C LEU A 347 2.25 -3.99 4.71
N TYR A 348 2.63 -2.76 4.41
CA TYR A 348 1.86 -1.86 3.57
C TYR A 348 2.19 -2.01 2.09
N THR A 349 3.43 -2.35 1.75
CA THR A 349 3.88 -2.36 0.35
C THR A 349 3.90 -3.76 -0.27
N SER A 350 3.73 -4.84 0.51
CA SER A 350 3.74 -6.21 -0.02
C SER A 350 2.44 -6.97 0.23
N ILE A 351 2.04 -7.20 1.48
CA ILE A 351 0.92 -8.09 1.80
C ILE A 351 -0.44 -7.42 1.55
N ILE A 352 -0.62 -6.20 2.03
CA ILE A 352 -1.88 -5.46 1.84
C ILE A 352 -2.22 -5.31 0.35
N PRO A 353 -1.29 -4.94 -0.54
CA PRO A 353 -1.58 -4.86 -1.97
C PRO A 353 -2.04 -6.17 -2.60
N ILE A 354 -1.48 -7.31 -2.17
CA ILE A 354 -1.95 -8.62 -2.63
C ILE A 354 -3.41 -8.83 -2.23
N MET A 355 -3.76 -8.53 -0.98
CA MET A 355 -5.12 -8.70 -0.46
C MET A 355 -6.14 -7.71 -1.06
N GLN A 356 -5.67 -6.61 -1.63
CA GLN A 356 -6.50 -5.66 -2.39
C GLN A 356 -6.71 -6.09 -3.85
N SER A 357 -6.00 -7.11 -4.32
CA SER A 357 -6.26 -7.68 -5.65
C SER A 357 -7.63 -8.39 -5.64
N PRO A 358 -8.51 -8.15 -6.64
CA PRO A 358 -9.89 -8.64 -6.61
C PRO A 358 -9.99 -10.15 -6.43
N GLY A 359 -10.86 -10.58 -5.52
CA GLY A 359 -11.17 -11.98 -5.27
C GLY A 359 -10.12 -12.76 -4.47
N VAL A 360 -8.91 -12.22 -4.25
CA VAL A 360 -7.85 -12.92 -3.49
C VAL A 360 -8.23 -13.09 -2.04
N ALA A 361 -8.62 -12.02 -1.36
CA ALA A 361 -9.03 -12.09 0.05
C ALA A 361 -10.29 -12.97 0.23
N ASP A 362 -11.23 -12.92 -0.71
CA ASP A 362 -12.45 -13.72 -0.65
C ASP A 362 -12.16 -15.21 -0.85
N ALA A 363 -11.32 -15.59 -1.81
CA ALA A 363 -10.88 -16.97 -1.99
C ALA A 363 -10.17 -17.52 -0.74
N ILE A 364 -9.35 -16.71 -0.06
CA ILE A 364 -8.72 -17.09 1.21
C ILE A 364 -9.78 -17.35 2.29
N ARG A 365 -10.80 -16.49 2.40
CA ARG A 365 -11.89 -16.67 3.39
C ARG A 365 -12.70 -17.92 3.10
N GLU A 366 -13.05 -18.16 1.85
CA GLU A 366 -13.82 -19.31 1.38
C GLU A 366 -13.13 -20.64 1.64
N ASN A 367 -11.79 -20.68 1.62
CA ASN A 367 -11.04 -21.87 1.97
C ASN A 367 -11.01 -22.06 3.51
N SER A 368 -12.06 -22.63 4.07
CA SER A 368 -12.19 -22.91 5.51
C SER A 368 -11.35 -24.08 6.01
N LYS A 369 -10.83 -24.94 5.11
CA LYS A 369 -10.07 -26.16 5.45
C LYS A 369 -8.60 -25.89 5.70
N ALA A 370 -8.04 -24.87 5.07
CA ALA A 370 -6.63 -24.58 5.14
C ALA A 370 -6.19 -24.09 6.52
N LEU A 371 -5.00 -24.51 6.93
CA LEU A 371 -4.26 -23.85 7.99
C LEU A 371 -3.80 -22.47 7.50
N LYS A 372 -4.25 -21.40 8.15
CA LYS A 372 -3.97 -20.02 7.74
C LYS A 372 -3.07 -19.33 8.77
N LEU A 373 -1.83 -19.00 8.35
CA LEU A 373 -0.76 -18.49 9.21
C LEU A 373 -0.30 -17.10 8.78
N LEU A 374 -0.26 -16.18 9.71
CA LEU A 374 0.47 -14.92 9.56
C LEU A 374 1.85 -15.06 10.22
N VAL A 375 2.93 -14.90 9.48
CA VAL A 375 4.29 -14.80 10.04
C VAL A 375 4.58 -13.33 10.29
N ALA A 376 4.66 -12.93 11.55
CA ALA A 376 4.89 -11.55 11.92
C ALA A 376 6.32 -11.11 11.61
N ASN A 377 6.48 -9.83 11.25
CA ASN A 377 7.79 -9.21 11.12
C ASN A 377 8.52 -9.19 12.46
N ILE A 378 9.85 -9.32 12.42
CA ILE A 378 10.69 -9.22 13.62
C ILE A 378 10.86 -7.76 14.03
N TRP A 379 11.07 -6.89 13.06
CA TRP A 379 11.44 -5.50 13.26
C TRP A 379 10.36 -4.53 12.79
N VAL A 380 10.25 -3.44 13.53
CA VAL A 380 9.55 -2.25 13.07
C VAL A 380 10.24 -1.74 11.80
N GLN A 381 9.48 -1.53 10.75
CA GLN A 381 9.99 -1.06 9.47
C GLN A 381 9.92 0.46 9.42
N LYS A 382 11.09 1.07 9.18
CA LYS A 382 11.20 2.51 8.99
C LYS A 382 10.28 2.93 7.85
N GLY A 383 9.44 3.90 8.16
CA GLY A 383 8.56 4.43 7.17
C GLY A 383 7.24 3.69 6.99
N GLU A 384 6.98 2.60 7.70
CA GLU A 384 5.73 1.86 7.65
C GLU A 384 5.11 1.68 9.03
N THR A 385 5.86 1.10 9.95
CA THR A 385 5.39 0.76 11.29
C THR A 385 6.14 1.51 12.38
N ASP A 386 6.99 2.46 11.99
CA ASP A 386 7.66 3.36 12.92
C ASP A 386 6.65 4.26 13.65
N VAL A 387 7.01 4.62 14.88
CA VAL A 387 6.15 5.28 15.83
C VAL A 387 5.96 6.75 15.45
N ALA A 388 4.76 7.27 15.69
CA ALA A 388 4.47 8.69 15.55
C ALA A 388 5.34 9.53 16.49
N ARG A 389 5.81 10.67 16.00
CA ARG A 389 6.61 11.64 16.79
C ARG A 389 5.91 12.07 18.09
N ASP A 390 4.57 12.06 18.09
CA ASP A 390 3.75 12.46 19.22
C ASP A 390 3.72 11.41 20.36
N ALA A 391 4.21 10.20 20.12
CA ALA A 391 4.25 9.11 21.09
C ALA A 391 5.52 8.26 20.92
N PRO A 392 6.73 8.83 21.15
CA PRO A 392 8.00 8.15 20.90
C PRO A 392 8.20 6.90 21.76
N ASP A 393 7.54 6.84 22.91
CA ASP A 393 7.60 5.69 23.82
C ASP A 393 6.61 4.57 23.47
N ARG A 394 5.73 4.79 22.49
CA ARG A 394 4.76 3.77 22.07
C ARG A 394 5.46 2.69 21.26
N LYS A 395 5.50 1.47 21.81
CA LYS A 395 6.01 0.31 21.10
C LYS A 395 4.97 -0.23 20.11
N PHE A 396 5.42 -0.64 18.94
CA PHE A 396 4.56 -1.31 17.96
C PHE A 396 4.44 -2.81 18.34
N HIS A 397 3.21 -3.31 18.37
CA HIS A 397 2.89 -4.67 18.80
C HIS A 397 2.25 -5.48 17.68
N VAL A 398 2.18 -6.80 17.87
CA VAL A 398 1.50 -7.70 16.94
C VAL A 398 0.01 -7.36 16.80
N SER A 399 -0.65 -6.90 17.87
CA SER A 399 -2.03 -6.40 17.77
C SER A 399 -2.18 -5.18 16.87
N ASP A 400 -1.18 -4.28 16.85
CA ASP A 400 -1.17 -3.11 15.95
C ASP A 400 -1.01 -3.55 14.49
N LEU A 401 -0.17 -4.59 14.25
CA LEU A 401 -0.01 -5.22 12.94
C LEU A 401 -1.35 -5.77 12.42
N ILE A 402 -2.06 -6.55 13.25
CA ILE A 402 -3.37 -7.11 12.91
C ILE A 402 -4.39 -6.00 12.61
N GLN A 403 -4.41 -4.94 13.42
CA GLN A 403 -5.30 -3.79 13.19
C GLN A 403 -4.97 -3.03 11.91
N ALA A 404 -3.69 -2.92 11.55
CA ALA A 404 -3.28 -2.31 10.29
C ALA A 404 -3.76 -3.15 9.09
N TYR A 405 -3.65 -4.47 9.15
CA TYR A 405 -4.25 -5.37 8.16
C TYR A 405 -5.77 -5.18 8.09
N HIS A 406 -6.43 -5.20 9.26
CA HIS A 406 -7.88 -5.08 9.34
C HIS A 406 -8.42 -3.82 8.67
N ARG A 407 -7.74 -2.69 8.88
CA ARG A 407 -8.12 -1.40 8.29
C ARG A 407 -7.89 -1.30 6.78
N ASN A 408 -6.94 -2.05 6.25
CA ASN A 408 -6.47 -1.89 4.86
C ASN A 408 -6.90 -3.03 3.92
N ILE A 409 -7.53 -4.08 4.41
CA ILE A 409 -7.99 -5.20 3.59
C ILE A 409 -9.51 -5.14 3.46
N PRO A 410 -10.08 -5.29 2.25
CA PRO A 410 -11.53 -5.38 2.06
C PRO A 410 -12.14 -6.47 2.94
N GLY A 411 -13.19 -6.15 3.69
CA GLY A 411 -13.81 -7.07 4.65
C GLY A 411 -12.99 -7.35 5.92
N GLY A 412 -11.85 -6.70 6.12
CA GLY A 412 -10.99 -6.87 7.29
C GLY A 412 -10.20 -8.19 7.29
N VAL A 413 -9.69 -8.57 8.45
CA VAL A 413 -8.83 -9.77 8.62
C VAL A 413 -9.58 -11.03 9.04
N ASN A 414 -10.88 -10.95 9.27
CA ASN A 414 -11.67 -12.11 9.65
C ASN A 414 -11.51 -13.21 8.59
N GLU A 415 -11.24 -14.43 9.07
CA GLU A 415 -11.06 -15.62 8.23
C GLU A 415 -9.87 -15.59 7.25
N LEU A 416 -9.04 -14.52 7.23
CA LEU A 416 -7.83 -14.48 6.42
C LEU A 416 -6.71 -15.30 7.04
N PHE A 417 -6.55 -15.22 8.34
CA PHE A 417 -5.62 -16.07 9.11
C PHE A 417 -6.21 -16.36 10.50
N SER A 418 -5.81 -17.47 11.07
CA SER A 418 -6.27 -17.91 12.40
C SER A 418 -5.18 -17.85 13.46
N HIS A 419 -3.92 -17.94 13.05
CA HIS A 419 -2.78 -17.97 13.95
C HIS A 419 -1.69 -17.01 13.49
N VAL A 420 -1.02 -16.38 14.47
CA VAL A 420 0.12 -15.51 14.23
C VAL A 420 1.37 -16.17 14.81
N LEU A 421 2.32 -16.46 13.92
CA LEU A 421 3.62 -17.00 14.27
C LEU A 421 4.60 -15.83 14.46
N THR A 422 5.20 -15.75 15.64
CA THR A 422 6.11 -14.67 16.01
C THR A 422 7.44 -15.22 16.50
N LEU A 423 8.48 -14.41 16.40
CA LEU A 423 9.75 -14.70 17.05
C LEU A 423 9.61 -14.61 18.57
N ASP A 424 10.09 -15.62 19.29
CA ASP A 424 10.28 -15.52 20.74
C ASP A 424 11.57 -14.72 21.01
N LEU A 425 11.42 -13.59 21.69
CA LEU A 425 12.55 -12.72 22.05
C LEU A 425 13.26 -13.17 23.33
N ALA A 426 12.71 -14.13 24.08
CA ALA A 426 13.28 -14.60 25.32
C ALA A 426 14.65 -15.29 25.12
N ASP A 427 14.83 -15.92 23.96
CA ASP A 427 16.09 -16.62 23.60
C ASP A 427 17.15 -15.69 23.01
N ILE A 428 16.87 -14.39 22.88
CA ILE A 428 17.80 -13.43 22.29
C ILE A 428 18.54 -12.66 23.40
N PRO A 429 19.90 -12.69 23.40
CA PRO A 429 20.66 -11.95 24.40
C PRO A 429 20.30 -10.45 24.40
N GLY A 430 20.05 -9.90 25.60
CA GLY A 430 19.71 -8.49 25.76
C GLY A 430 20.73 -7.51 25.15
N SER A 431 22.02 -7.87 25.15
CA SER A 431 23.09 -7.09 24.52
C SER A 431 22.94 -6.98 22.99
N VAL A 432 22.33 -7.98 22.34
CA VAL A 432 22.02 -7.93 20.90
C VAL A 432 20.85 -6.99 20.64
N LEU A 433 19.77 -7.12 21.43
CA LEU A 433 18.63 -6.20 21.33
C LEU A 433 19.03 -4.75 21.59
N GLN A 434 19.94 -4.52 22.57
CA GLN A 434 20.47 -3.19 22.85
C GLN A 434 21.30 -2.64 21.69
N GLY A 435 22.09 -3.49 20.99
CA GLY A 435 22.80 -3.10 19.78
C GLY A 435 21.85 -2.60 18.69
N TYR A 436 20.74 -3.29 18.48
CA TYR A 436 19.70 -2.85 17.53
C TYR A 436 19.01 -1.56 17.97
N ALA A 437 18.76 -1.38 19.27
CA ALA A 437 18.15 -0.14 19.78
C ALA A 437 19.06 1.08 19.54
N ILE A 438 20.40 0.92 19.61
CA ILE A 438 21.35 1.98 19.26
C ILE A 438 21.25 2.35 17.77
N GLU A 439 20.92 1.40 16.91
CA GLU A 439 20.70 1.62 15.47
C GLU A 439 19.25 2.12 15.15
N ASP A 440 18.49 2.53 16.17
CA ASP A 440 17.08 2.96 16.02
C ASP A 440 16.18 1.87 15.42
N LYS A 441 16.45 0.61 15.76
CA LYS A 441 15.65 -0.55 15.36
C LYS A 441 14.94 -1.15 16.57
N ALA A 442 13.62 -1.16 16.53
CA ALA A 442 12.79 -1.76 17.57
C ALA A 442 12.16 -3.09 17.09
N PRO A 443 12.12 -4.13 17.93
CA PRO A 443 11.38 -5.33 17.59
C PRO A 443 9.87 -5.13 17.71
N ILE A 444 9.09 -5.91 16.97
CA ILE A 444 7.64 -5.99 17.14
C ILE A 444 7.35 -6.93 18.29
N TYR A 445 6.76 -6.42 19.35
CA TYR A 445 6.50 -7.16 20.57
C TYR A 445 5.17 -7.93 20.49
N LEU A 446 5.16 -9.16 20.99
CA LEU A 446 3.93 -9.96 21.10
C LEU A 446 3.14 -9.57 22.36
N ASP A 447 2.00 -8.98 22.19
CA ASP A 447 1.01 -8.68 23.24
C ASP A 447 -0.11 -9.75 23.24
N ARG A 448 0.23 -10.98 23.67
CA ARG A 448 -0.61 -12.20 23.61
C ARG A 448 -2.06 -11.97 24.05
N LYS A 449 -2.29 -11.23 25.15
CA LYS A 449 -3.64 -10.98 25.66
C LYS A 449 -4.50 -10.22 24.68
N LYS A 450 -3.92 -9.17 24.05
CA LYS A 450 -4.65 -8.37 23.05
C LYS A 450 -4.88 -9.17 21.77
N VAL A 451 -3.86 -9.87 21.25
CA VAL A 451 -3.99 -10.69 20.05
C VAL A 451 -5.08 -11.76 20.23
N ARG A 452 -5.12 -12.42 21.40
CA ARG A 452 -6.18 -13.39 21.73
C ARG A 452 -7.56 -12.71 21.86
N ALA A 453 -7.63 -11.52 22.43
CA ALA A 453 -8.87 -10.75 22.51
C ALA A 453 -9.40 -10.34 21.13
N LEU A 454 -8.50 -10.18 20.14
CA LEU A 454 -8.87 -9.98 18.74
C LEU A 454 -9.30 -11.27 18.02
N GLY A 455 -9.24 -12.45 18.69
CA GLY A 455 -9.70 -13.73 18.14
C GLY A 455 -8.60 -14.59 17.49
N PHE A 456 -7.30 -14.22 17.61
CA PHE A 456 -6.21 -14.94 16.94
C PHE A 456 -5.38 -15.79 17.90
N GLY A 457 -4.99 -16.98 17.43
CA GLY A 457 -4.02 -17.84 18.11
C GLY A 457 -2.60 -17.24 18.02
N THR A 458 -1.84 -17.33 19.12
CA THR A 458 -0.45 -16.84 19.17
C THR A 458 0.52 -17.99 19.28
N ILE A 459 1.59 -17.96 18.48
CA ILE A 459 2.65 -18.98 18.45
C ILE A 459 3.98 -18.23 18.44
N ALA A 460 4.67 -18.21 19.59
CA ALA A 460 5.98 -17.61 19.73
C ALA A 460 7.04 -18.70 19.88
N VAL A 461 7.98 -18.73 18.92
CA VAL A 461 8.97 -19.80 18.79
C VAL A 461 10.31 -19.26 18.28
N PRO A 462 11.44 -19.96 18.51
CA PRO A 462 12.78 -19.51 18.12
C PRO A 462 13.03 -19.67 16.61
N VAL A 463 12.26 -19.01 15.77
CA VAL A 463 12.40 -19.07 14.30
C VAL A 463 13.47 -18.14 13.77
N PHE A 464 14.56 -17.97 14.47
CA PHE A 464 15.71 -17.14 14.05
C PHE A 464 16.95 -17.99 13.75
N SER A 465 17.83 -17.46 12.90
CA SER A 465 19.10 -18.12 12.60
C SER A 465 20.08 -18.00 13.74
N ARG A 466 20.30 -19.11 14.47
CA ARG A 466 21.29 -19.19 15.56
C ARG A 466 22.72 -18.96 15.07
N ASP A 467 23.03 -19.39 13.84
CA ASP A 467 24.34 -19.20 13.23
C ASP A 467 24.62 -17.71 12.93
N LEU A 468 23.64 -17.00 12.36
CA LEU A 468 23.76 -15.55 12.12
C LEU A 468 23.79 -14.76 13.43
N LEU A 469 23.02 -15.17 14.43
CA LEU A 469 23.04 -14.55 15.75
C LEU A 469 24.40 -14.72 16.42
N GLY A 470 24.96 -15.94 16.41
CA GLY A 470 26.27 -16.24 17.03
C GLY A 470 27.43 -15.55 16.34
N ARG A 471 27.49 -15.59 14.99
CA ARG A 471 28.64 -15.07 14.22
C ARG A 471 28.58 -13.57 13.95
N ARG A 472 27.39 -13.04 13.65
CA ARG A 472 27.19 -11.66 13.15
C ARG A 472 26.31 -10.80 14.03
N ARG A 473 25.74 -11.36 15.12
CA ARG A 473 24.73 -10.70 15.97
C ARG A 473 23.50 -10.19 15.17
N VAL A 474 23.16 -10.89 14.08
CA VAL A 474 22.03 -10.54 13.22
C VAL A 474 20.84 -11.43 13.55
N ILE A 475 19.69 -10.78 13.80
CA ILE A 475 18.40 -11.47 14.03
C ILE A 475 17.60 -11.43 12.74
N GLN A 476 17.35 -12.61 12.18
CA GLN A 476 16.59 -12.81 10.96
C GLN A 476 15.87 -14.15 11.04
N HIS A 477 14.71 -14.28 10.37
CA HIS A 477 14.02 -15.56 10.27
C HIS A 477 14.94 -16.63 9.65
N ASP A 478 14.98 -17.77 10.29
CA ASP A 478 15.63 -18.97 9.73
C ASP A 478 14.63 -19.71 8.85
N PRO A 479 14.90 -19.86 7.53
CA PRO A 479 13.97 -20.53 6.63
C PRO A 479 13.68 -21.99 7.01
N THR A 480 14.68 -22.69 7.57
CA THR A 480 14.53 -24.11 7.99
C THR A 480 13.71 -24.23 9.26
N ALA A 481 14.01 -23.42 10.29
CA ALA A 481 13.26 -23.44 11.54
C ALA A 481 11.79 -23.04 11.29
N LEU A 482 11.54 -22.07 10.41
CA LEU A 482 10.20 -21.67 10.03
C LEU A 482 9.47 -22.78 9.28
N ALA A 483 10.10 -23.44 8.32
CA ALA A 483 9.51 -24.55 7.57
C ALA A 483 9.14 -25.72 8.49
N ILE A 484 10.02 -26.05 9.47
CA ILE A 484 9.74 -27.06 10.50
C ILE A 484 8.55 -26.62 11.34
N SER A 485 8.49 -25.36 11.76
CA SER A 485 7.36 -24.84 12.54
C SER A 485 6.04 -24.96 11.77
N VAL A 486 6.02 -24.61 10.47
CA VAL A 486 4.84 -24.78 9.61
C VAL A 486 4.42 -26.26 9.52
N ARG A 487 5.39 -27.18 9.36
CA ARG A 487 5.10 -28.63 9.32
C ARG A 487 4.50 -29.13 10.63
N VAL A 488 5.04 -28.73 11.77
CA VAL A 488 4.49 -29.09 13.10
C VAL A 488 3.08 -28.54 13.24
N LEU A 489 2.85 -27.29 12.89
CA LEU A 489 1.52 -26.67 12.96
C LEU A 489 0.51 -27.36 12.04
N TYR A 490 0.92 -27.75 10.84
CA TYR A 490 0.08 -28.51 9.93
C TYR A 490 -0.24 -29.91 10.47
N GLY A 491 0.72 -30.60 11.10
CA GLY A 491 0.49 -31.86 11.78
C GLY A 491 -0.54 -31.75 12.92
N LEU A 492 -0.45 -30.68 13.70
CA LEU A 492 -1.43 -30.40 14.76
C LEU A 492 -2.80 -30.02 14.20
N TRP A 493 -2.83 -29.22 13.12
CA TRP A 493 -4.06 -28.82 12.45
C TRP A 493 -4.79 -30.02 11.86
N SER A 494 -4.09 -30.84 11.06
CA SER A 494 -4.65 -32.03 10.42
C SER A 494 -5.08 -33.12 11.39
N SER A 495 -4.50 -33.13 12.59
CA SER A 495 -4.90 -34.06 13.70
C SER A 495 -6.00 -33.47 14.59
N GLY A 496 -6.47 -32.27 14.39
CA GLY A 496 -7.48 -31.60 15.20
C GLY A 496 -6.98 -31.16 16.60
N LEU A 497 -5.66 -31.17 16.82
CA LEU A 497 -5.02 -30.67 18.05
C LEU A 497 -4.80 -29.16 18.06
N LEU A 498 -4.77 -28.54 16.88
CA LEU A 498 -4.79 -27.11 16.70
C LEU A 498 -6.13 -26.70 16.08
N THR A 499 -6.93 -25.95 16.79
CA THR A 499 -8.23 -25.51 16.34
C THR A 499 -8.20 -23.99 16.06
N SER A 500 -8.93 -23.56 15.03
CA SER A 500 -9.18 -22.14 14.86
C SER A 500 -10.17 -21.68 15.93
N ASN A 501 -9.67 -21.10 17.02
CA ASN A 501 -10.51 -20.34 17.95
C ASN A 501 -10.86 -18.98 17.34
N CYS A 502 -11.26 -18.94 16.08
CA CYS A 502 -11.92 -17.77 15.51
C CYS A 502 -13.30 -17.64 16.15
N MET A 503 -13.34 -17.32 17.43
CA MET A 503 -14.46 -16.59 17.98
C MET A 503 -14.55 -15.31 17.15
N SER A 504 -15.72 -14.96 16.64
CA SER A 504 -16.01 -13.67 16.04
C SER A 504 -15.41 -12.61 16.96
N GLY A 505 -14.17 -12.21 16.66
CA GLY A 505 -13.37 -11.36 17.54
C GLY A 505 -14.05 -10.02 17.69
N ASN A 506 -13.85 -9.38 18.84
CA ASN A 506 -14.27 -8.00 19.13
C ASN A 506 -13.59 -6.94 18.23
N LEU A 507 -13.26 -7.29 16.99
CA LEU A 507 -12.91 -6.30 15.99
C LEU A 507 -14.20 -5.58 15.57
N PRO A 508 -14.20 -4.25 15.52
CA PRO A 508 -15.36 -3.51 15.06
C PRO A 508 -15.77 -4.05 13.69
N ALA A 509 -17.06 -4.25 13.50
CA ALA A 509 -17.58 -4.71 12.22
C ALA A 509 -17.09 -3.75 11.12
N VAL A 510 -16.26 -4.29 10.24
CA VAL A 510 -15.90 -3.58 9.02
C VAL A 510 -17.18 -3.57 8.19
N SER A 511 -17.73 -2.39 7.94
CA SER A 511 -18.92 -2.26 7.12
C SER A 511 -18.66 -2.96 5.79
N THR A 512 -19.50 -3.96 5.50
CA THR A 512 -19.52 -4.59 4.18
C THR A 512 -19.96 -3.54 3.19
N TRP A 513 -19.03 -2.97 2.45
CA TRP A 513 -19.31 -2.01 1.42
C TRP A 513 -20.13 -2.70 0.34
N ALA A 514 -21.30 -2.15 0.10
CA ALA A 514 -22.17 -2.61 -0.96
C ALA A 514 -21.41 -2.67 -2.29
N THR A 515 -21.52 -3.80 -2.92
CA THR A 515 -20.86 -4.26 -4.13
C THR A 515 -21.05 -3.42 -5.41
N ASP A 516 -21.62 -2.22 -5.31
CA ASP A 516 -22.00 -1.41 -6.48
C ASP A 516 -21.06 -0.22 -6.78
N THR A 517 -19.95 -0.10 -6.08
CA THR A 517 -19.03 1.00 -6.29
C THR A 517 -17.65 0.52 -6.72
N HIS A 518 -17.01 1.29 -7.57
CA HIS A 518 -15.70 1.08 -8.17
C HIS A 518 -14.69 0.29 -7.32
N PRO A 519 -13.93 -0.65 -7.92
CA PRO A 519 -12.99 -1.53 -7.20
C PRO A 519 -11.95 -0.82 -6.34
N GLY A 520 -11.70 0.47 -6.55
CA GLY A 520 -10.76 1.28 -5.75
C GLY A 520 -11.32 1.86 -4.44
N HIS A 521 -12.63 1.76 -4.17
CA HIS A 521 -13.27 2.45 -3.04
C HIS A 521 -13.80 1.52 -1.94
N SER A 522 -13.53 0.24 -2.01
CA SER A 522 -14.08 -0.78 -1.10
C SER A 522 -13.30 -0.97 0.21
N LEU A 523 -12.43 -0.04 0.58
CA LEU A 523 -11.61 -0.18 1.79
C LEU A 523 -12.30 0.41 3.02
N PRO A 524 -12.41 -0.36 4.13
CA PRO A 524 -12.95 0.13 5.39
C PRO A 524 -12.07 1.24 5.95
N CYS A 525 -12.65 2.40 6.17
CA CYS A 525 -11.96 3.57 6.69
C CYS A 525 -12.92 4.42 7.50
N LEU A 526 -12.52 4.73 8.72
CA LEU A 526 -13.27 5.65 9.57
C LEU A 526 -13.60 6.96 8.84
N ARG A 527 -12.61 7.55 8.18
CA ARG A 527 -12.82 8.79 7.42
C ARG A 527 -13.78 8.62 6.25
N TYR A 528 -13.72 7.50 5.53
CA TYR A 528 -14.68 7.26 4.43
C TYR A 528 -16.09 7.08 4.99
N ASP A 529 -16.24 6.35 6.10
CA ASP A 529 -17.51 6.18 6.81
C ASP A 529 -18.07 7.53 7.28
N GLU A 530 -17.22 8.40 7.81
CA GLU A 530 -17.57 9.75 8.20
C GLU A 530 -18.01 10.59 7.00
N ILE A 531 -17.27 10.54 5.88
CA ILE A 531 -17.64 11.22 4.63
C ILE A 531 -19.01 10.74 4.15
N VAL A 532 -19.20 9.42 4.05
CA VAL A 532 -20.46 8.83 3.60
C VAL A 532 -21.60 9.21 4.54
N SER A 533 -21.38 9.16 5.84
CA SER A 533 -22.37 9.55 6.85
C SER A 533 -22.82 11.00 6.68
N HIS A 534 -21.88 11.94 6.50
CA HIS A 534 -22.19 13.34 6.23
C HIS A 534 -22.92 13.51 4.88
N CYS A 535 -22.41 12.87 3.84
CA CYS A 535 -22.97 12.97 2.50
C CYS A 535 -24.37 12.32 2.37
N ARG A 536 -24.70 11.33 3.21
CA ARG A 536 -26.02 10.69 3.23
C ARG A 536 -27.16 11.68 3.45
N TYR A 537 -26.91 12.73 4.24
CA TYR A 537 -27.91 13.74 4.60
C TYR A 537 -27.94 14.92 3.63
N LEU A 538 -27.01 14.99 2.66
CA LEU A 538 -27.02 16.06 1.67
C LEU A 538 -28.19 15.88 0.69
N SER A 539 -28.95 16.96 0.46
CA SER A 539 -29.93 17.01 -0.60
C SER A 539 -29.25 17.11 -1.98
N VAL A 540 -29.81 16.48 -2.98
CA VAL A 540 -29.36 16.61 -4.36
C VAL A 540 -30.52 17.11 -5.19
N GLU A 541 -30.33 18.26 -5.83
CA GLU A 541 -31.41 18.95 -6.53
C GLU A 541 -30.94 19.42 -7.91
N GLN A 542 -31.91 19.71 -8.77
CA GLN A 542 -31.68 20.29 -10.09
C GLN A 542 -32.64 21.43 -10.35
N VAL A 543 -32.13 22.53 -10.93
CA VAL A 543 -32.90 23.65 -11.43
C VAL A 543 -32.90 23.61 -12.94
N THR A 544 -34.08 23.53 -13.56
CA THR A 544 -34.31 23.53 -15.03
C THR A 544 -35.29 24.62 -15.44
N LEU A 545 -35.29 24.98 -16.71
CA LEU A 545 -36.25 25.97 -17.25
C LEU A 545 -37.70 25.56 -17.09
N SER A 546 -37.99 24.26 -17.08
CA SER A 546 -39.33 23.71 -16.97
C SER A 546 -39.82 23.64 -15.53
N SER A 547 -38.97 23.75 -14.54
CA SER A 547 -39.35 23.69 -13.13
C SER A 547 -39.28 25.08 -12.50
N ARG A 548 -40.41 25.55 -11.95
CA ARG A 548 -40.43 26.77 -11.12
C ARG A 548 -39.82 26.57 -9.72
N PHE A 549 -39.57 25.32 -9.34
CA PHE A 549 -39.01 24.94 -8.04
C PHE A 549 -37.87 23.95 -8.26
N ASP A 550 -36.92 23.91 -7.28
CA ASP A 550 -35.85 22.96 -7.24
C ASP A 550 -36.41 21.51 -7.25
N GLN A 551 -36.06 20.72 -8.27
CA GLN A 551 -36.47 19.32 -8.35
C GLN A 551 -35.46 18.45 -7.62
N ARG A 552 -35.94 17.64 -6.69
CA ARG A 552 -35.10 16.66 -6.01
C ARG A 552 -34.72 15.56 -7.01
N LEU A 553 -33.42 15.33 -7.15
CA LEU A 553 -32.94 14.21 -7.94
C LEU A 553 -33.06 12.91 -7.12
N GLU A 554 -33.57 11.85 -7.76
CA GLU A 554 -33.71 10.52 -7.16
C GLU A 554 -33.08 9.46 -8.04
N GLY A 555 -32.92 8.25 -7.50
CA GLY A 555 -32.42 7.10 -8.24
C GLY A 555 -30.97 7.23 -8.74
N LYS A 556 -30.75 6.82 -10.01
CA LYS A 556 -29.39 6.71 -10.59
C LYS A 556 -28.63 8.04 -10.65
N GLU A 557 -29.31 9.14 -10.97
CA GLU A 557 -28.66 10.46 -11.10
C GLU A 557 -28.18 11.00 -9.73
N ARG A 558 -29.01 10.85 -8.70
CA ARG A 558 -28.62 11.19 -7.33
C ARG A 558 -27.42 10.37 -6.88
N ASN A 559 -27.47 9.06 -7.10
CA ASN A 559 -26.40 8.15 -6.68
C ASN A 559 -25.10 8.46 -7.41
N TRP A 560 -25.15 8.74 -8.70
CA TRP A 560 -23.98 9.14 -9.47
C TRP A 560 -23.35 10.42 -8.92
N LEU A 561 -24.14 11.47 -8.69
CA LEU A 561 -23.62 12.75 -8.18
C LEU A 561 -23.02 12.60 -6.79
N MET A 562 -23.73 11.87 -5.90
CA MET A 562 -23.23 11.64 -4.54
C MET A 562 -21.97 10.81 -4.52
N SER A 563 -21.85 9.78 -5.36
CA SER A 563 -20.61 9.02 -5.50
C SER A 563 -19.44 9.91 -5.92
N ARG A 564 -19.67 10.85 -6.85
CA ARG A 564 -18.64 11.81 -7.27
C ARG A 564 -18.25 12.79 -6.17
N VAL A 565 -19.19 13.30 -5.43
CA VAL A 565 -18.90 14.19 -4.28
C VAL A 565 -18.10 13.45 -3.22
N ILE A 566 -18.49 12.23 -2.87
CA ILE A 566 -17.77 11.39 -1.92
C ILE A 566 -16.34 11.11 -2.42
N GLU A 567 -16.20 10.77 -3.70
CA GLU A 567 -14.91 10.50 -4.34
C GLU A 567 -13.97 11.72 -4.30
N ILE A 568 -14.49 12.92 -4.61
CA ILE A 568 -13.72 14.17 -4.54
C ILE A 568 -13.24 14.41 -3.11
N ILE A 569 -14.13 14.35 -2.13
CA ILE A 569 -13.76 14.57 -0.71
C ILE A 569 -12.76 13.51 -0.25
N TRP A 570 -12.93 12.27 -0.71
CA TRP A 570 -12.03 11.17 -0.41
C TRP A 570 -10.63 11.36 -0.99
N ASN A 571 -10.55 11.80 -2.26
CA ASN A 571 -9.29 12.01 -2.98
C ASN A 571 -8.49 13.21 -2.46
N HIS A 572 -9.14 14.11 -1.71
CA HIS A 572 -8.49 15.27 -1.08
C HIS A 572 -8.44 15.10 0.44
N PRO A 573 -7.41 14.41 0.97
CA PRO A 573 -7.31 14.08 2.40
C PRO A 573 -7.23 15.28 3.33
N ASP A 574 -6.78 16.42 2.86
CA ASP A 574 -6.72 17.66 3.64
C ASP A 574 -8.10 18.28 3.91
N ILE A 575 -9.15 17.87 3.18
CA ILE A 575 -10.52 18.30 3.48
C ILE A 575 -10.93 17.71 4.84
N LEU A 576 -11.07 18.56 5.83
CA LEU A 576 -11.53 18.17 7.16
C LEU A 576 -13.04 17.85 7.10
N ILE A 577 -13.50 16.94 7.95
CA ILE A 577 -14.94 16.61 8.03
C ILE A 577 -15.75 17.85 8.46
N GLU A 578 -15.16 18.67 9.30
CA GLU A 578 -15.73 19.95 9.76
C GLU A 578 -16.00 20.92 8.62
N HIS A 579 -15.28 20.82 7.48
CA HIS A 579 -15.58 21.63 6.29
C HIS A 579 -16.95 21.33 5.68
N LEU A 580 -17.47 20.11 5.90
CA LEU A 580 -18.74 19.66 5.32
C LEU A 580 -19.96 20.14 6.12
N GLN A 581 -19.79 20.62 7.34
CA GLN A 581 -20.89 21.03 8.21
C GLN A 581 -21.65 22.26 7.70
N TYR A 582 -21.04 23.05 6.80
CA TYR A 582 -21.64 24.26 6.23
C TYR A 582 -22.47 23.99 4.98
N ILE A 583 -22.53 22.75 4.51
CA ILE A 583 -23.30 22.36 3.31
C ILE A 583 -24.47 21.45 3.70
N ARG A 584 -25.65 21.71 3.12
CA ARG A 584 -26.84 20.86 3.24
C ARG A 584 -27.23 20.16 1.96
N GLY A 585 -26.58 20.50 0.85
CA GLY A 585 -26.85 19.87 -0.42
C GLY A 585 -26.04 20.41 -1.58
N VAL A 586 -26.19 19.71 -2.72
CA VAL A 586 -25.60 20.08 -4.00
C VAL A 586 -26.74 20.25 -5.01
N CYS A 587 -26.73 21.38 -5.70
CA CYS A 587 -27.74 21.72 -6.67
C CYS A 587 -27.11 21.91 -8.06
N MET A 588 -27.60 21.17 -9.05
CA MET A 588 -27.20 21.31 -10.44
C MET A 588 -28.11 22.36 -11.11
N VAL A 589 -27.51 23.38 -11.71
CA VAL A 589 -28.25 24.47 -12.33
C VAL A 589 -28.07 24.45 -13.84
N ASP A 590 -29.15 24.41 -14.58
CA ASP A 590 -29.10 24.52 -16.05
C ASP A 590 -28.45 25.86 -16.46
N PRO A 591 -27.54 25.85 -17.47
CA PRO A 591 -26.91 27.08 -17.95
C PRO A 591 -27.89 28.20 -18.31
N ALA A 592 -29.07 27.86 -18.82
CA ALA A 592 -30.11 28.83 -19.15
C ALA A 592 -30.75 29.48 -17.91
N CYS A 593 -30.67 28.82 -16.73
CA CYS A 593 -31.12 29.34 -15.45
C CYS A 593 -30.02 30.07 -14.68
N TRP A 594 -28.77 30.00 -15.16
CA TRP A 594 -27.61 30.59 -14.51
C TRP A 594 -27.54 32.09 -14.76
N LYS A 595 -28.05 32.89 -13.80
CA LYS A 595 -28.17 34.37 -13.93
C LYS A 595 -27.12 35.16 -13.17
N ARG A 596 -26.04 34.54 -12.75
CA ARG A 596 -25.04 35.19 -11.92
C ARG A 596 -23.76 35.49 -12.72
N CYS A 597 -22.97 36.40 -12.28
CA CYS A 597 -21.74 36.86 -12.91
C CYS A 597 -20.55 36.84 -11.94
N GLN A 598 -19.34 36.95 -12.48
CA GLN A 598 -18.09 36.81 -11.73
C GLN A 598 -17.96 37.76 -10.52
N GLN A 599 -18.46 38.97 -10.65
CA GLN A 599 -18.42 39.96 -9.55
C GLN A 599 -19.15 39.51 -8.27
N TRP A 600 -20.04 38.52 -8.38
CA TRP A 600 -20.83 38.01 -7.25
C TRP A 600 -20.36 36.63 -6.75
N ASP A 601 -19.09 36.28 -6.97
CA ASP A 601 -18.48 35.02 -6.52
C ASP A 601 -19.01 33.75 -7.19
N ASN A 602 -19.44 33.78 -8.47
CA ASN A 602 -20.21 32.69 -9.03
C ASN A 602 -20.00 32.40 -10.54
N VAL A 603 -18.80 32.26 -10.97
CA VAL A 603 -18.49 32.03 -12.40
C VAL A 603 -19.14 30.75 -12.95
N PHE A 604 -18.89 29.61 -12.35
CA PHE A 604 -19.41 28.29 -12.75
C PHE A 604 -19.94 27.46 -11.58
N SER A 605 -19.61 27.88 -10.36
CA SER A 605 -20.10 27.30 -9.10
C SER A 605 -20.05 28.33 -7.99
N PHE A 606 -20.90 28.19 -7.01
CA PHE A 606 -20.89 29.01 -5.80
C PHE A 606 -21.62 28.32 -4.65
N TYR A 607 -21.31 28.73 -3.43
CA TYR A 607 -22.08 28.41 -2.26
C TYR A 607 -23.13 29.50 -1.98
N ASP A 608 -24.39 29.10 -1.78
CA ASP A 608 -25.46 30.01 -1.41
C ASP A 608 -25.76 29.88 0.11
N PRO A 609 -25.39 30.88 0.91
CA PRO A 609 -25.58 30.83 2.36
C PRO A 609 -27.06 30.94 2.80
N ARG A 610 -27.99 31.20 1.89
CA ARG A 610 -29.43 31.27 2.21
C ARG A 610 -30.06 29.89 2.31
N ASP A 611 -29.62 28.95 1.51
CA ASP A 611 -30.12 27.58 1.50
C ASP A 611 -29.02 26.55 1.89
N LEU A 612 -27.80 27.03 2.17
CA LEU A 612 -26.63 26.23 2.56
C LEU A 612 -26.26 25.18 1.50
N ARG A 613 -26.42 25.52 0.22
CA ARG A 613 -26.16 24.58 -0.90
C ARG A 613 -25.03 25.04 -1.79
N ILE A 614 -24.30 24.07 -2.28
CA ILE A 614 -23.35 24.24 -3.37
C ILE A 614 -24.13 24.21 -4.68
N LYS A 615 -24.07 25.29 -5.46
CA LYS A 615 -24.71 25.39 -6.78
C LYS A 615 -23.63 25.28 -7.86
N ILE A 616 -23.80 24.28 -8.76
CA ILE A 616 -22.85 24.01 -9.86
C ILE A 616 -23.62 24.09 -11.17
N ARG A 617 -23.05 24.77 -12.16
CA ARG A 617 -23.62 24.86 -13.51
C ARG A 617 -23.51 23.49 -14.19
N LYS A 618 -24.58 23.00 -14.77
CA LYS A 618 -24.71 21.61 -15.27
C LYS A 618 -23.68 21.24 -16.34
N ASP A 619 -23.25 22.19 -17.17
CA ASP A 619 -22.20 21.93 -18.17
C ASP A 619 -20.83 21.55 -17.56
N GLN A 620 -20.59 21.84 -16.29
CA GLN A 620 -19.38 21.42 -15.58
C GLN A 620 -19.33 19.93 -15.28
N THR A 621 -20.48 19.23 -15.33
CA THR A 621 -20.55 17.77 -15.12
C THR A 621 -20.09 16.94 -16.30
N MET A 622 -19.92 17.56 -17.47
CA MET A 622 -19.48 16.87 -18.69
C MET A 622 -18.01 16.42 -18.61
N ASP A 623 -17.22 17.03 -17.73
CA ASP A 623 -15.82 16.71 -17.49
C ASP A 623 -15.60 16.56 -15.98
N LEU A 624 -15.04 15.42 -15.58
CA LEU A 624 -14.82 15.09 -14.15
C LEU A 624 -13.90 16.09 -13.45
N LYS A 625 -12.84 16.57 -14.12
CA LYS A 625 -11.91 17.55 -13.55
C LYS A 625 -12.58 18.93 -13.39
N ARG A 626 -13.41 19.33 -14.36
CA ARG A 626 -14.20 20.57 -14.24
C ARG A 626 -15.21 20.49 -13.12
N PHE A 627 -15.88 19.36 -12.97
CA PHE A 627 -16.81 19.14 -11.87
C PHE A 627 -16.10 19.18 -10.51
N GLU A 628 -14.97 18.49 -10.37
CA GLU A 628 -14.13 18.51 -9.17
C GLU A 628 -13.73 19.93 -8.80
N MET A 629 -13.15 20.69 -9.76
CA MET A 629 -12.75 22.08 -9.53
C MET A 629 -13.94 22.96 -9.12
N ALA A 630 -15.09 22.81 -9.77
CA ALA A 630 -16.30 23.55 -9.45
C ALA A 630 -16.79 23.23 -8.02
N PHE A 631 -16.78 21.96 -7.64
CA PHE A 631 -17.17 21.54 -6.30
C PHE A 631 -16.20 22.07 -5.25
N LEU A 632 -14.89 21.93 -5.44
CA LEU A 632 -13.88 22.38 -4.49
C LEU A 632 -13.89 23.90 -4.29
N VAL A 633 -14.08 24.68 -5.37
CA VAL A 633 -14.23 26.14 -5.25
C VAL A 633 -15.44 26.50 -4.40
N ALA A 634 -16.58 25.87 -4.63
CA ALA A 634 -17.78 26.16 -3.88
C ALA A 634 -17.73 25.63 -2.43
N LEU A 635 -17.07 24.48 -2.21
CA LEU A 635 -16.81 23.95 -0.88
C LEU A 635 -15.92 24.92 -0.09
N GLY A 636 -14.84 25.44 -0.69
CA GLY A 636 -14.02 26.48 -0.06
C GLY A 636 -14.87 27.72 0.31
N GLN A 637 -15.73 28.19 -0.59
CA GLN A 637 -16.62 29.32 -0.29
C GLN A 637 -17.56 29.04 0.88
N SER A 638 -18.00 27.79 1.09
CA SER A 638 -18.89 27.43 2.19
C SER A 638 -18.30 27.70 3.57
N LEU A 639 -16.95 27.65 3.69
CA LEU A 639 -16.25 27.94 4.95
C LEU A 639 -16.39 29.41 5.38
N LEU A 640 -16.60 30.30 4.43
CA LEU A 640 -16.93 31.70 4.74
C LEU A 640 -18.40 31.87 5.17
N GLY A 641 -19.23 30.84 4.96
CA GLY A 641 -20.63 30.81 5.41
C GLY A 641 -21.42 32.06 5.02
N ASN A 642 -22.09 32.63 5.99
CA ASN A 642 -22.91 33.84 5.80
C ASN A 642 -22.17 35.14 6.09
N TYR A 643 -20.81 35.17 5.99
CA TYR A 643 -19.96 36.28 6.42
C TYR A 643 -20.39 37.68 5.89
N ALA A 644 -20.89 37.72 4.68
CA ALA A 644 -21.32 38.99 4.06
C ALA A 644 -22.80 39.27 4.29
N ARG A 645 -23.08 40.39 4.91
CA ARG A 645 -24.43 40.94 4.99
C ARG A 645 -24.87 41.54 3.67
N ASP A 646 -23.95 42.31 3.03
CA ASP A 646 -24.18 43.05 1.80
C ASP A 646 -22.89 43.21 1.00
N LYS A 647 -23.00 43.21 -0.32
CA LYS A 647 -21.91 43.41 -1.29
C LYS A 647 -22.40 44.42 -2.33
N GLN A 648 -21.71 45.54 -2.49
CA GLN A 648 -22.06 46.60 -3.44
C GLN A 648 -20.83 47.04 -4.24
N LEU A 649 -21.06 47.37 -5.49
CA LEU A 649 -20.04 47.93 -6.37
C LEU A 649 -20.50 49.31 -6.81
N ASP A 650 -19.85 50.35 -6.24
CA ASP A 650 -20.17 51.75 -6.54
C ASP A 650 -19.19 52.33 -7.56
N ALA A 651 -19.69 52.98 -8.59
CA ALA A 651 -18.87 53.72 -9.51
C ALA A 651 -18.24 54.94 -8.87
N ILE A 652 -16.95 55.17 -9.10
CA ILE A 652 -16.23 56.38 -8.73
C ILE A 652 -16.20 57.27 -9.94
N THR A 653 -16.85 58.43 -9.87
CA THR A 653 -16.91 59.38 -10.99
C THR A 653 -16.07 60.64 -10.70
N SER A 654 -15.40 61.14 -11.74
CA SER A 654 -14.73 62.41 -11.74
C SER A 654 -15.12 63.16 -13.04
N THR A 655 -15.57 64.42 -12.92
CA THR A 655 -15.99 65.22 -14.07
C THR A 655 -17.04 64.58 -14.98
N GLY A 656 -17.90 63.67 -14.41
CA GLY A 656 -18.92 62.92 -15.15
C GLY A 656 -18.49 61.61 -15.79
N GLU A 657 -17.20 61.30 -15.76
CA GLU A 657 -16.65 60.01 -16.27
C GLU A 657 -16.38 59.05 -15.13
N VAL A 658 -16.61 57.75 -15.37
CA VAL A 658 -16.31 56.70 -14.40
C VAL A 658 -14.81 56.39 -14.47
N ILE A 659 -14.09 56.73 -13.40
CA ILE A 659 -12.63 56.55 -13.29
C ILE A 659 -12.25 55.26 -12.52
N GLY A 660 -13.22 54.53 -12.05
CA GLY A 660 -13.02 53.26 -11.29
C GLY A 660 -14.24 52.85 -10.51
N HIS A 661 -14.10 51.78 -9.74
CA HIS A 661 -15.18 51.29 -8.89
C HIS A 661 -14.69 51.05 -7.46
N ARG A 662 -15.61 51.17 -6.51
CA ARG A 662 -15.38 50.81 -5.10
C ARG A 662 -16.23 49.59 -4.75
N PHE A 663 -15.60 48.48 -4.46
CA PHE A 663 -16.26 47.33 -3.92
C PHE A 663 -16.40 47.48 -2.41
N ASN A 664 -17.62 47.45 -1.92
CA ASN A 664 -18.00 47.56 -0.53
C ASN A 664 -18.54 46.22 -0.03
N LEU A 665 -17.97 45.72 1.06
CA LEU A 665 -18.37 44.48 1.71
C LEU A 665 -18.74 44.81 3.16
N ARG A 666 -19.98 44.56 3.54
CA ARG A 666 -20.41 44.66 4.92
C ARG A 666 -20.45 43.27 5.55
N VAL A 667 -19.59 43.03 6.52
CA VAL A 667 -19.52 41.79 7.29
C VAL A 667 -20.65 41.77 8.33
N ARG A 668 -21.21 40.60 8.63
CA ARG A 668 -22.22 40.41 9.67
C ARG A 668 -21.64 40.67 11.06
N GLU A 669 -22.51 41.03 11.99
CA GLU A 669 -22.20 41.15 13.41
C GLU A 669 -21.78 39.78 13.96
N VAL A 670 -20.90 39.78 14.97
CA VAL A 670 -20.29 38.54 15.52
C VAL A 670 -21.37 37.55 15.98
N GLU A 671 -22.45 38.04 16.57
CA GLU A 671 -23.57 37.23 17.10
C GLU A 671 -24.38 36.52 15.99
N ARG A 672 -24.29 36.99 14.77
CA ARG A 672 -25.01 36.44 13.59
C ARG A 672 -24.09 35.81 12.54
N LEU A 673 -22.81 35.73 12.89
CA LEU A 673 -21.81 35.15 11.98
C LEU A 673 -21.81 33.63 12.10
N GLU A 674 -22.12 32.96 11.01
CA GLU A 674 -22.07 31.51 10.86
C GLU A 674 -21.04 31.16 9.77
N CYS A 675 -19.80 30.98 10.17
CA CYS A 675 -18.71 30.59 9.29
C CYS A 675 -17.69 29.71 10.04
N PHE A 676 -16.77 29.13 9.31
CA PHE A 676 -15.73 28.26 9.87
C PHE A 676 -14.76 29.02 10.80
N PHE A 677 -14.62 30.33 10.59
CA PHE A 677 -13.62 31.14 11.26
C PHE A 677 -14.25 31.96 12.39
N ASP A 678 -13.45 32.25 13.41
CA ASP A 678 -13.73 33.34 14.33
C ASP A 678 -13.56 34.70 13.63
N TYR A 679 -14.07 35.76 14.24
CA TYR A 679 -14.04 37.11 13.64
C TYR A 679 -12.61 37.63 13.41
N PRO A 680 -11.64 37.45 14.32
CA PRO A 680 -10.23 37.82 14.09
C PRO A 680 -9.61 37.13 12.87
N THR A 681 -9.80 35.83 12.74
CA THR A 681 -9.27 35.05 11.63
C THR A 681 -9.92 35.47 10.30
N LEU A 682 -11.23 35.68 10.28
CA LEU A 682 -11.94 36.22 9.12
C LEU A 682 -11.39 37.59 8.70
N ASN A 683 -11.15 38.49 9.68
CA ASN A 683 -10.56 39.79 9.43
C ASN A 683 -9.16 39.66 8.77
N THR A 684 -8.31 38.81 9.30
CA THR A 684 -6.99 38.51 8.73
C THR A 684 -7.10 38.05 7.28
N TYR A 685 -8.06 37.17 6.98
CA TYR A 685 -8.31 36.75 5.61
C TYR A 685 -8.73 37.92 4.71
N LEU A 686 -9.66 38.78 5.18
CA LEU A 686 -10.13 39.91 4.38
C LEU A 686 -9.00 40.89 4.05
N GLU A 687 -8.08 41.13 4.98
CA GLU A 687 -6.87 41.92 4.74
C GLU A 687 -5.97 41.28 3.67
N LEU A 688 -5.76 39.96 3.77
CA LEU A 688 -5.04 39.20 2.74
C LEU A 688 -5.76 39.22 1.37
N ALA A 689 -7.07 39.33 1.35
CA ALA A 689 -7.89 39.57 0.15
C ALA A 689 -7.87 41.02 -0.34
N ARG A 690 -6.97 41.87 0.22
CA ARG A 690 -6.81 43.32 -0.10
C ARG A 690 -8.05 44.16 0.22
N MET A 691 -8.87 43.71 1.18
CA MET A 691 -9.95 44.54 1.71
C MET A 691 -9.42 45.42 2.84
N ARG A 692 -9.85 46.67 2.88
CA ARG A 692 -9.48 47.63 3.95
C ARG A 692 -10.67 47.89 4.83
N ALA A 693 -10.51 47.67 6.13
CA ALA A 693 -11.55 48.04 7.10
C ALA A 693 -11.76 49.56 7.12
N SER A 694 -13.01 49.97 7.14
CA SER A 694 -13.39 51.37 7.24
C SER A 694 -13.13 51.90 8.64
N LYS A 695 -12.42 53.01 8.78
CA LYS A 695 -12.23 53.68 10.06
C LYS A 695 -13.50 54.34 10.59
N LYS A 696 -14.49 54.61 9.72
CA LYS A 696 -15.73 55.31 10.07
C LYS A 696 -16.90 54.41 10.40
N GLN A 697 -16.91 53.17 9.86
CA GLN A 697 -18.02 52.24 10.01
C GLN A 697 -17.48 50.85 10.35
N LYS A 698 -17.80 50.35 11.54
CA LYS A 698 -17.43 49.01 11.99
C LYS A 698 -18.08 47.92 11.07
N GLY A 699 -17.32 46.94 10.68
CA GLY A 699 -17.77 45.84 9.80
C GLY A 699 -17.87 46.20 8.32
N LEU A 700 -17.53 47.43 7.90
CA LEU A 700 -17.44 47.77 6.47
C LEU A 700 -16.01 47.65 6.00
N TYR A 701 -15.81 46.86 4.92
CA TYR A 701 -14.56 46.69 4.24
C TYR A 701 -14.67 47.21 2.81
N THR A 702 -13.64 47.90 2.31
CA THR A 702 -13.67 48.51 0.99
C THR A 702 -12.43 48.19 0.20
N ARG A 703 -12.57 48.11 -1.14
CA ARG A 703 -11.46 48.04 -2.09
C ARG A 703 -11.76 48.87 -3.34
N VAL A 704 -10.82 49.68 -3.72
CA VAL A 704 -10.89 50.40 -5.00
C VAL A 704 -10.30 49.56 -6.12
N ILE A 705 -10.98 49.48 -7.24
CA ILE A 705 -10.61 48.74 -8.44
C ILE A 705 -10.73 49.65 -9.65
N ASN A 706 -9.81 49.50 -10.62
CA ASN A 706 -9.79 50.37 -11.81
C ASN A 706 -10.90 49.99 -12.82
N SER A 707 -11.18 48.66 -12.91
CA SER A 707 -12.25 48.13 -13.75
C SER A 707 -12.84 46.89 -13.12
N GLU A 708 -14.01 46.44 -13.56
CA GLU A 708 -14.63 45.18 -13.13
C GLU A 708 -13.81 43.98 -13.59
N GLU A 709 -13.10 44.09 -14.73
CA GLU A 709 -12.22 43.05 -15.23
C GLU A 709 -10.97 42.93 -14.37
N GLY A 710 -10.61 41.69 -14.01
CA GLY A 710 -9.45 41.38 -13.18
C GLY A 710 -9.66 41.53 -11.67
N PHE A 711 -10.87 41.90 -11.20
CA PHE A 711 -11.21 41.87 -9.78
C PHE A 711 -11.75 40.52 -9.38
N THR A 712 -11.13 39.93 -8.39
CA THR A 712 -11.63 38.68 -7.76
C THR A 712 -12.20 39.03 -6.39
N PRO A 713 -13.51 38.89 -6.19
CA PRO A 713 -14.14 39.11 -4.88
C PRO A 713 -13.61 38.15 -3.81
N PRO A 714 -13.66 38.54 -2.52
CA PRO A 714 -13.09 37.72 -1.43
C PRO A 714 -13.61 36.29 -1.38
N GLY A 715 -14.91 36.07 -1.57
CA GLY A 715 -15.49 34.73 -1.56
C GLY A 715 -14.97 33.85 -2.70
N LEU A 716 -14.92 34.39 -3.92
CA LEU A 716 -14.36 33.66 -5.06
C LEU A 716 -12.86 33.40 -4.88
N LEU A 717 -12.13 34.41 -4.39
CA LEU A 717 -10.69 34.25 -4.11
C LEU A 717 -10.45 33.12 -3.11
N PHE A 718 -11.26 33.03 -2.04
CA PHE A 718 -11.14 31.98 -1.05
C PHE A 718 -11.34 30.60 -1.66
N GLY A 719 -12.44 30.42 -2.40
CA GLY A 719 -12.73 29.15 -3.08
C GLY A 719 -11.64 28.74 -4.08
N LEU A 720 -11.14 29.69 -4.87
CA LEU A 720 -10.05 29.43 -5.84
C LEU A 720 -8.74 29.04 -5.14
N VAL A 721 -8.39 29.71 -4.03
CA VAL A 721 -7.18 29.37 -3.26
C VAL A 721 -7.34 28.03 -2.56
N TYR A 722 -8.54 27.73 -2.05
CA TYR A 722 -8.87 26.44 -1.46
C TYR A 722 -8.66 25.28 -2.47
N ALA A 723 -9.27 25.37 -3.63
CA ALA A 723 -9.13 24.37 -4.68
C ALA A 723 -7.68 24.28 -5.18
N TRP A 724 -7.01 25.44 -5.38
CA TRP A 724 -5.61 25.47 -5.79
C TRP A 724 -4.68 24.82 -4.74
N TYR A 725 -4.91 25.07 -3.45
CA TYR A 725 -4.13 24.45 -2.38
C TYR A 725 -4.27 22.93 -2.43
N LEU A 726 -5.48 22.40 -2.53
CA LEU A 726 -5.75 20.97 -2.60
C LEU A 726 -5.12 20.30 -3.83
N ASP A 727 -5.15 20.95 -4.99
CA ASP A 727 -4.50 20.46 -6.22
C ASP A 727 -2.97 20.46 -6.13
N ASN A 728 -2.38 21.30 -5.26
CA ASN A 728 -0.94 21.48 -5.13
C ASN A 728 -0.39 21.07 -3.75
N HIS A 729 -1.15 20.34 -2.93
CA HIS A 729 -0.77 20.00 -1.55
C HIS A 729 0.32 18.92 -1.45
N PHE A 730 0.68 18.26 -2.53
CA PHE A 730 1.83 17.36 -2.53
C PHE A 730 3.07 18.11 -2.05
N ALA A 731 3.68 17.60 -0.97
CA ALA A 731 4.80 18.26 -0.28
C ALA A 731 5.89 18.74 -1.25
N ALA A 732 6.24 17.95 -2.26
CA ALA A 732 7.23 18.32 -3.26
C ALA A 732 6.83 19.55 -4.10
N ASN A 733 5.56 19.70 -4.47
CA ASN A 733 5.10 20.86 -5.24
C ASN A 733 5.01 22.13 -4.39
N ILE A 734 4.56 22.02 -3.16
CA ILE A 734 4.52 23.15 -2.23
C ILE A 734 5.94 23.55 -1.84
N GLU A 735 6.81 22.59 -1.49
CA GLU A 735 8.21 22.87 -1.15
C GLU A 735 8.98 23.42 -2.35
N TYR A 736 8.76 22.91 -3.55
CA TYR A 736 9.36 23.47 -4.78
C TYR A 736 8.89 24.91 -5.04
N LYS A 737 7.60 25.17 -4.95
CA LYS A 737 7.05 26.52 -5.07
C LYS A 737 7.51 27.45 -3.94
N MET A 738 7.65 26.93 -2.73
CA MET A 738 8.22 27.66 -1.58
C MET A 738 9.73 27.87 -1.74
N SER A 739 10.48 26.96 -2.36
CA SER A 739 11.91 27.14 -2.61
C SER A 739 12.19 28.19 -3.69
N ILE A 740 11.37 28.23 -4.73
CA ILE A 740 11.40 29.35 -5.70
C ILE A 740 11.10 30.68 -4.96
N MET A 741 10.24 30.63 -3.95
CA MET A 741 9.93 31.76 -3.11
C MET A 741 10.98 32.08 -2.04
N ARG A 742 12.02 31.30 -1.88
CA ARG A 742 13.18 31.54 -1.01
C ARG A 742 14.34 32.28 -1.68
N ASN A 743 14.23 32.57 -2.99
CA ASN A 743 15.19 33.45 -3.65
C ASN A 743 15.22 34.80 -2.94
N GLU A 744 16.43 35.31 -2.72
CA GLU A 744 16.62 36.56 -1.97
C GLU A 744 15.76 37.68 -2.56
N MET A 745 14.99 38.32 -1.69
CA MET A 745 14.05 39.37 -2.10
C MET A 745 14.74 40.58 -2.76
N GLY A 746 16.06 40.69 -2.63
CA GLY A 746 16.88 41.70 -3.30
C GLY A 746 16.95 41.58 -4.84
N ASP A 747 16.72 40.36 -5.36
CA ASP A 747 16.76 40.08 -6.80
C ASP A 747 15.44 40.34 -7.54
N LEU A 748 14.37 40.66 -6.77
CA LEU A 748 13.05 40.88 -7.32
C LEU A 748 12.71 42.40 -7.37
N ILE A 749 12.03 42.82 -8.43
CA ILE A 749 11.48 44.20 -8.47
C ILE A 749 10.41 44.34 -7.35
N PRO A 750 10.27 45.52 -6.74
CA PRO A 750 9.42 45.74 -5.56
C PRO A 750 7.97 45.27 -5.71
N GLU A 751 7.44 45.27 -6.91
CA GLU A 751 6.07 44.82 -7.17
C GLU A 751 5.93 43.32 -7.18
N GLN A 752 6.92 42.58 -7.67
CA GLN A 752 7.02 41.13 -7.59
C GLN A 752 7.19 40.67 -6.16
N VAL A 753 8.00 41.34 -5.36
CA VAL A 753 8.18 41.09 -3.93
C VAL A 753 6.85 41.17 -3.18
N ARG A 754 6.02 42.19 -3.44
CA ARG A 754 4.72 42.36 -2.80
C ARG A 754 3.72 41.25 -3.17
N ILE A 755 3.69 40.86 -4.45
CA ILE A 755 2.81 39.77 -4.92
C ILE A 755 3.24 38.45 -4.25
N PHE A 756 4.51 38.27 -4.15
CA PHE A 756 5.15 37.10 -3.61
C PHE A 756 4.91 36.93 -2.11
N ASP A 757 5.19 37.97 -1.32
CA ASP A 757 4.95 37.97 0.12
C ASP A 757 3.47 37.71 0.44
N ARG A 758 2.56 38.28 -0.34
CA ARG A 758 1.13 38.03 -0.19
C ARG A 758 0.75 36.58 -0.48
N ARG A 759 1.30 35.97 -1.55
CA ARG A 759 1.04 34.54 -1.85
C ARG A 759 1.51 33.66 -0.71
N ARG A 760 2.71 33.91 -0.19
CA ARG A 760 3.25 33.20 0.97
C ARG A 760 2.33 33.30 2.16
N LYS A 761 1.87 34.52 2.50
CA LYS A 761 0.94 34.74 3.63
C LYS A 761 -0.41 34.05 3.41
N LEU A 762 -0.94 34.03 2.19
CA LEU A 762 -2.18 33.30 1.88
C LEU A 762 -1.98 31.79 2.02
N ILE A 763 -0.88 31.23 1.56
CA ILE A 763 -0.58 29.82 1.70
C ILE A 763 -0.44 29.45 3.18
N ALA A 764 0.29 30.26 3.97
CA ALA A 764 0.41 30.07 5.40
C ALA A 764 -0.95 30.11 6.10
N PHE A 765 -1.79 31.12 5.77
CA PHE A 765 -3.16 31.21 6.31
C PHE A 765 -3.98 29.96 6.03
N PHE A 766 -3.98 29.45 4.78
CA PHE A 766 -4.73 28.24 4.45
C PHE A 766 -4.18 27.02 5.17
N ARG A 767 -2.84 26.88 5.24
CA ARG A 767 -2.20 25.77 5.95
C ARG A 767 -2.60 25.74 7.44
N GLU A 768 -2.51 26.88 8.12
CA GLU A 768 -2.68 26.96 9.57
C GLU A 768 -4.15 27.03 9.99
N HIS A 769 -4.95 27.84 9.31
CA HIS A 769 -6.31 28.15 9.76
C HIS A 769 -7.39 27.38 9.02
N VAL A 770 -7.14 26.91 7.79
CA VAL A 770 -8.14 26.17 7.01
C VAL A 770 -7.91 24.67 7.15
N PHE A 771 -6.67 24.22 6.97
CA PHE A 771 -6.35 22.78 6.96
C PHE A 771 -5.69 22.27 8.26
N GLY A 772 -5.49 23.14 9.25
CA GLY A 772 -5.04 22.76 10.59
C GLY A 772 -3.58 22.28 10.70
N HIS A 773 -2.76 22.50 9.67
CA HIS A 773 -1.35 22.11 9.66
C HIS A 773 -0.52 23.17 10.41
N ARG A 774 -0.37 23.04 11.72
CA ARG A 774 0.55 23.87 12.49
C ARG A 774 1.99 23.56 12.08
N LEU A 775 2.73 24.57 11.63
CA LEU A 775 4.17 24.49 11.57
C LEU A 775 4.69 24.48 13.00
N ASN A 776 5.30 23.37 13.44
CA ASN A 776 6.20 23.48 14.58
C ASN A 776 7.38 24.33 14.10
N ASP A 777 7.49 25.55 14.62
CA ASP A 777 8.69 26.39 14.53
C ASP A 777 9.80 25.69 15.30
N ASP A 778 10.52 24.78 14.63
CA ASP A 778 11.85 24.30 15.04
C ASP A 778 12.49 23.54 13.87
N SER A 779 13.15 24.26 13.01
CA SER A 779 14.37 23.81 12.30
C SER A 779 15.01 24.96 11.53
#